data_fd24646a65311dabeaad2876a67821b0
#
_entry.id   fd24646a65311dabeaad2876a67821b0
#
_cell.length_a   1.000
_cell.length_b   1.000
_cell.length_c   1.000
_cell.angle_alpha   90.00
_cell.angle_beta   90.00
_cell.angle_gamma   90.00
#
_symmetry.space_group_name_H-M   'P 1'
#
loop_
_entity.id
_entity.type
_entity.pdbx_description
1 polymer ?
#
loop_
_entity_poly.entity_id
_entity_poly.type
_entity_poly.pdbx_seq_one_letter_code
_entity_poly.pdbx_strand_id
1 'polypeptide(L)'
;MTRIIKTYYLLMAFLAVALMLHSCAADNAMRKGEKFLAIGEYHDAAEQFKKAYTKTPTKERQLRGQRALKMAHCYRHISSTQKAISAYRNALRYNVATLDDRLDYARLLLKNGEYKRALTEFELLKDSMPNNVLVRNGLLSAKMAPKWKEQGSDYTVKKMTEFNSRRADFCPVLAGDQWDRLYFSSTRNDALGDELSGITGAKPGDIFFSDKDDKGKWSKPQTIESGLNTEYDEGACCLSPDGSTMYLTQCLSDASYPRFAQIVTAQRSDASWGKTTPLLITNDTLSSYAHPAVSPDGEWLYFVSDMPGGKGGLDIWRMRLTANGPVGVENLGEPINTPGDEMFPTFRPNGDFYFSSDGHPGFGGLDIFIATVGEDGKYHLSHPGYPLNSQGDDFGMTFQGQLNQGFFSSNRGDGRGWDHVYSFYNPEIVQTIRGWIYEQDGYELTAGEARIVGTDGTNLRLGVRGDGSFEYVVKPGVDYIILAMCDGFLNHKEEIHVDSVKESKVYDLQFPLASISAPVLIDNIFYAFDKATLLPESKNALDSLILMLNENPNITIELSAHTDYRGAEDYNKKLSQKRAESVVKYLINHGIAADRLTAVGYGEEKPKTIRRKVAERYPWLKENDVLTEEFILKLKPEQQETANALNRRTEFKVLRTTYNMFDKDGNLKNPPKKPVDKEVETDDDTFGFDLEMSVK
;
A
#
# COMPACT_ATOMS: atom_id res chain seq x y z
N MET A 1 87.14 -3.75 9.98
CA MET A 1 86.10 -4.22 10.97
C MET A 1 85.21 -3.03 11.45
N THR A 2 85.78 -1.94 11.93
CA THR A 2 85.03 -0.79 12.54
C THR A 2 84.02 -0.08 11.59
N ARG A 3 84.30 -0.01 10.29
CA ARG A 3 83.33 0.61 9.29
C ARG A 3 82.11 -0.30 9.05
N ILE A 4 82.27 -1.58 8.98
CA ILE A 4 81.21 -2.56 8.80
C ILE A 4 80.23 -2.55 10.02
N ILE A 5 80.82 -2.50 11.22
CA ILE A 5 80.03 -2.41 12.46
C ILE A 5 79.23 -1.10 12.56
N LYS A 6 79.83 0.03 12.20
CA LYS A 6 79.10 1.31 12.14
C LYS A 6 77.94 1.32 11.12
N THR A 7 78.17 0.74 9.94
CA THR A 7 77.09 0.61 8.89
C THR A 7 75.96 -0.29 9.38
N TYR A 8 76.28 -1.37 10.11
CA TYR A 8 75.28 -2.25 10.69
C TYR A 8 74.44 -1.57 11.78
N TYR A 9 75.06 -0.79 12.66
CA TYR A 9 74.33 0.01 13.67
C TYR A 9 73.51 1.12 13.06
N LEU A 10 73.95 1.78 11.98
CA LEU A 10 73.17 2.75 11.22
C LEU A 10 71.98 2.10 10.53
N LEU A 11 72.15 0.93 9.93
CA LEU A 11 71.05 0.17 9.30
C LEU A 11 70.05 -0.30 10.32
N MET A 12 70.51 -0.77 11.48
CA MET A 12 69.63 -1.15 12.60
C MET A 12 68.87 0.04 13.21
N ALA A 13 69.53 1.19 13.36
CA ALA A 13 68.90 2.42 13.81
C ALA A 13 67.88 2.94 12.79
N PHE A 14 68.19 2.88 11.49
CA PHE A 14 67.24 3.24 10.44
C PHE A 14 66.04 2.30 10.37
N LEU A 15 66.28 0.98 10.58
CA LEU A 15 65.22 -0.01 10.66
C LEU A 15 64.31 0.21 11.91
N ALA A 16 64.90 0.55 13.06
CA ALA A 16 64.16 0.87 14.28
C ALA A 16 63.34 2.15 14.17
N VAL A 17 63.88 3.20 13.55
CA VAL A 17 63.16 4.45 13.25
C VAL A 17 62.02 4.20 12.23
N ALA A 18 62.28 3.40 11.20
CA ALA A 18 61.25 3.02 10.22
C ALA A 18 60.11 2.21 10.88
N LEU A 19 60.43 1.29 11.79
CA LEU A 19 59.46 0.53 12.59
C LEU A 19 58.64 1.45 13.53
N MET A 20 59.28 2.41 14.21
CA MET A 20 58.58 3.38 15.05
C MET A 20 57.66 4.31 14.21
N LEU A 21 58.07 4.77 13.06
CA LEU A 21 57.26 5.57 12.17
C LEU A 21 56.04 4.79 11.62
N HIS A 22 56.19 3.48 11.36
CA HIS A 22 55.08 2.62 10.95
C HIS A 22 54.09 2.38 12.09
N SER A 23 54.53 2.18 13.32
CA SER A 23 53.70 2.04 14.52
C SER A 23 52.90 3.34 14.78
N CYS A 24 53.57 4.49 14.80
CA CYS A 24 52.89 5.79 14.96
C CYS A 24 51.84 6.07 13.86
N ALA A 25 52.11 5.69 12.60
CA ALA A 25 51.19 5.89 11.51
C ALA A 25 49.97 4.94 11.57
N ALA A 26 50.17 3.72 12.07
CA ALA A 26 49.08 2.74 12.32
C ALA A 26 48.16 3.23 13.46
N ASP A 27 48.74 3.70 14.57
CA ASP A 27 47.97 4.19 15.73
C ASP A 27 47.24 5.50 15.45
N ASN A 28 47.82 6.36 14.61
CA ASN A 28 47.10 7.56 14.14
C ASN A 28 45.88 7.20 13.26
N ALA A 29 46.02 6.22 12.36
CA ALA A 29 44.90 5.73 11.60
C ALA A 29 43.81 5.11 12.49
N MET A 30 44.24 4.34 13.52
CA MET A 30 43.32 3.77 14.50
C MET A 30 42.50 4.85 15.23
N ARG A 31 43.17 5.88 15.76
CA ARG A 31 42.50 7.00 16.44
C ARG A 31 41.55 7.76 15.53
N LYS A 32 41.86 7.91 14.25
CA LYS A 32 40.95 8.52 13.28
C LYS A 32 39.72 7.64 13.04
N GLY A 33 39.93 6.33 12.88
CA GLY A 33 38.84 5.37 12.73
C GLY A 33 37.89 5.36 13.92
N GLU A 34 38.39 5.43 15.15
CA GLU A 34 37.57 5.52 16.38
C GLU A 34 36.72 6.82 16.41
N LYS A 35 37.27 7.94 15.93
CA LYS A 35 36.52 9.19 15.84
C LYS A 35 35.36 9.07 14.85
N PHE A 36 35.59 8.52 13.66
CA PHE A 36 34.53 8.31 12.68
C PHE A 36 33.47 7.31 13.17
N LEU A 37 33.91 6.22 13.83
CA LEU A 37 33.02 5.23 14.41
C LEU A 37 32.10 5.86 15.48
N ALA A 38 32.64 6.75 16.31
CA ALA A 38 31.87 7.41 17.38
C ALA A 38 30.71 8.28 16.88
N ILE A 39 30.78 8.76 15.64
CA ILE A 39 29.72 9.53 14.97
C ILE A 39 28.96 8.74 13.90
N GLY A 40 29.16 7.41 13.84
CA GLY A 40 28.44 6.54 12.91
C GLY A 40 28.92 6.57 11.45
N GLU A 41 30.07 7.17 11.16
CA GLU A 41 30.66 7.19 9.81
C GLU A 41 31.41 5.88 9.53
N TYR A 42 30.65 4.81 9.34
CA TYR A 42 31.15 3.44 9.25
C TYR A 42 32.10 3.19 8.08
N HIS A 43 31.82 3.78 6.89
CA HIS A 43 32.70 3.65 5.73
C HIS A 43 34.07 4.27 6.00
N ASP A 44 34.07 5.49 6.49
CA ASP A 44 35.33 6.21 6.78
C ASP A 44 36.11 5.59 7.91
N ALA A 45 35.41 5.11 8.95
CA ALA A 45 36.00 4.31 10.01
C ALA A 45 36.65 3.04 9.46
N ALA A 46 35.94 2.27 8.60
CA ALA A 46 36.46 1.05 7.97
C ALA A 46 37.74 1.30 7.17
N GLU A 47 37.78 2.35 6.38
CA GLU A 47 38.96 2.70 5.58
C GLU A 47 40.16 3.09 6.48
N GLN A 48 39.94 3.77 7.61
CA GLN A 48 41.01 4.07 8.56
C GLN A 48 41.50 2.78 9.31
N PHE A 49 40.55 1.94 9.75
CA PHE A 49 40.90 0.65 10.37
C PHE A 49 41.64 -0.27 9.41
N LYS A 50 41.29 -0.28 8.13
CA LYS A 50 42.01 -1.00 7.07
C LYS A 50 43.46 -0.48 6.89
N LYS A 51 43.64 0.85 6.92
CA LYS A 51 44.98 1.46 6.91
C LYS A 51 45.78 1.05 8.14
N ALA A 52 45.17 1.08 9.32
CA ALA A 52 45.79 0.60 10.57
C ALA A 52 46.18 -0.87 10.50
N TYR A 53 45.26 -1.74 10.05
CA TYR A 53 45.49 -3.17 9.86
C TYR A 53 46.65 -3.45 8.91
N THR A 54 46.68 -2.79 7.76
CA THR A 54 47.73 -2.99 6.74
C THR A 54 49.11 -2.57 7.23
N LYS A 55 49.18 -1.49 8.04
CA LYS A 55 50.45 -1.00 8.61
C LYS A 55 50.90 -1.78 9.86
N THR A 56 50.11 -2.67 10.43
CA THR A 56 50.51 -3.51 11.56
C THR A 56 51.37 -4.66 11.11
N PRO A 57 52.58 -4.86 11.70
CA PRO A 57 53.45 -5.97 11.39
C PRO A 57 52.72 -7.32 11.52
N THR A 58 53.02 -8.28 10.61
CA THR A 58 52.39 -9.61 10.60
C THR A 58 52.68 -10.44 11.84
N LYS A 59 53.79 -10.15 12.54
CA LYS A 59 54.16 -10.79 13.82
C LYS A 59 53.27 -10.37 15.00
N GLU A 60 52.61 -9.20 14.93
CA GLU A 60 51.75 -8.67 15.95
C GLU A 60 50.29 -9.18 15.74
N ARG A 61 50.16 -10.53 15.84
CA ARG A 61 48.91 -11.22 15.45
C ARG A 61 47.68 -10.75 16.22
N GLN A 62 47.81 -10.56 17.55
CA GLN A 62 46.69 -10.12 18.39
C GLN A 62 46.24 -8.70 18.00
N LEU A 63 47.15 -7.76 17.85
CA LEU A 63 46.83 -6.38 17.45
C LEU A 63 46.22 -6.34 16.02
N ARG A 64 46.73 -7.15 15.10
CA ARG A 64 46.11 -7.29 13.77
C ARG A 64 44.68 -7.84 13.87
N GLY A 65 44.45 -8.83 14.75
CA GLY A 65 43.12 -9.37 15.00
C GLY A 65 42.15 -8.32 15.51
N GLN A 66 42.53 -7.53 16.49
CA GLN A 66 41.72 -6.44 17.05
C GLN A 66 41.36 -5.39 15.99
N ARG A 67 42.31 -5.00 15.15
CA ARG A 67 42.09 -4.07 14.04
C ARG A 67 41.18 -4.65 12.95
N ALA A 68 41.34 -5.95 12.66
CA ALA A 68 40.46 -6.68 11.76
C ALA A 68 39.02 -6.73 12.30
N LEU A 69 38.84 -6.92 13.60
CA LEU A 69 37.53 -6.94 14.25
C LEU A 69 36.79 -5.59 14.12
N LYS A 70 37.47 -4.47 14.42
CA LYS A 70 36.92 -3.13 14.21
C LYS A 70 36.48 -2.90 12.77
N MET A 71 37.31 -3.32 11.82
CA MET A 71 37.03 -3.26 10.40
C MET A 71 35.82 -4.13 10.03
N ALA A 72 35.67 -5.31 10.63
CA ALA A 72 34.57 -6.22 10.40
C ALA A 72 33.25 -5.63 10.85
N HIS A 73 33.18 -5.04 12.05
CA HIS A 73 32.01 -4.35 12.58
C HIS A 73 31.55 -3.25 11.61
N CYS A 74 32.46 -2.39 11.15
CA CYS A 74 32.12 -1.33 10.20
C CYS A 74 31.57 -1.89 8.87
N TYR A 75 32.25 -2.90 8.28
CA TYR A 75 31.81 -3.51 7.02
C TYR A 75 30.45 -4.21 7.15
N ARG A 76 30.11 -4.77 8.31
CA ARG A 76 28.82 -5.34 8.60
C ARG A 76 27.72 -4.26 8.52
N HIS A 77 27.92 -3.13 9.17
CA HIS A 77 26.95 -2.01 9.18
C HIS A 77 26.67 -1.42 7.79
N ILE A 78 27.64 -1.45 6.87
CA ILE A 78 27.46 -0.93 5.50
C ILE A 78 27.16 -2.04 4.48
N SER A 79 26.67 -3.20 4.92
CA SER A 79 26.33 -4.37 4.09
C SER A 79 27.44 -4.82 3.12
N SER A 80 28.71 -4.49 3.41
CA SER A 80 29.87 -5.00 2.67
C SER A 80 30.22 -6.42 3.08
N THR A 81 29.29 -7.37 2.85
CA THR A 81 29.27 -8.74 3.38
C THR A 81 30.58 -9.49 3.18
N GLN A 82 31.14 -9.51 1.96
CA GLN A 82 32.37 -10.24 1.68
C GLN A 82 33.60 -9.66 2.41
N LYS A 83 33.67 -8.31 2.53
CA LYS A 83 34.73 -7.64 3.29
C LYS A 83 34.62 -7.94 4.79
N ALA A 84 33.37 -7.89 5.32
CA ALA A 84 33.10 -8.25 6.71
C ALA A 84 33.49 -9.69 7.03
N ILE A 85 33.08 -10.67 6.22
CA ILE A 85 33.45 -12.09 6.34
C ILE A 85 34.98 -12.26 6.38
N SER A 86 35.71 -11.59 5.48
CA SER A 86 37.15 -11.65 5.41
C SER A 86 37.82 -11.07 6.67
N ALA A 87 37.30 -10.00 7.20
CA ALA A 87 37.78 -9.32 8.39
C ALA A 87 37.50 -10.15 9.67
N TYR A 88 36.27 -10.65 9.84
CA TYR A 88 35.90 -11.55 10.95
C TYR A 88 36.75 -12.84 10.95
N ARG A 89 36.97 -13.43 9.77
CA ARG A 89 37.85 -14.63 9.66
C ARG A 89 39.25 -14.36 10.21
N ASN A 90 39.81 -13.17 9.95
CA ASN A 90 41.10 -12.78 10.49
C ASN A 90 41.05 -12.58 12.03
N ALA A 91 39.98 -11.97 12.56
CA ALA A 91 39.78 -11.78 13.98
C ALA A 91 39.66 -13.15 14.71
N LEU A 92 38.83 -14.05 14.17
CA LEU A 92 38.68 -15.42 14.69
C LEU A 92 39.98 -16.22 14.66
N ARG A 93 40.73 -16.13 13.56
CA ARG A 93 42.06 -16.80 13.43
C ARG A 93 43.07 -16.35 14.48
N TYR A 94 42.95 -15.13 14.96
CA TYR A 94 43.84 -14.56 15.97
C TYR A 94 43.25 -14.61 17.39
N ASN A 95 42.12 -15.31 17.59
CA ASN A 95 41.44 -15.51 18.87
C ASN A 95 41.11 -14.20 19.62
N VAL A 96 40.67 -13.18 18.91
CA VAL A 96 40.26 -11.89 19.51
C VAL A 96 38.74 -11.64 19.41
N ALA A 97 38.03 -12.45 18.67
CA ALA A 97 36.57 -12.34 18.49
C ALA A 97 35.84 -13.00 19.68
N THR A 98 34.73 -12.36 20.08
CA THR A 98 33.79 -12.87 21.09
C THR A 98 32.85 -13.92 20.50
N LEU A 99 31.93 -14.46 21.32
CA LEU A 99 30.86 -15.33 20.83
C LEU A 99 29.86 -14.54 19.95
N ASP A 100 29.55 -13.29 20.31
CA ASP A 100 28.69 -12.43 19.52
C ASP A 100 29.33 -12.08 18.17
N ASP A 101 30.63 -11.81 18.13
CA ASP A 101 31.36 -11.62 16.87
C ASP A 101 31.33 -12.87 15.98
N ARG A 102 31.37 -14.06 16.60
CA ARG A 102 31.24 -15.33 15.88
C ARG A 102 29.81 -15.53 15.37
N LEU A 103 28.80 -15.10 16.12
CA LEU A 103 27.39 -15.10 15.69
C LEU A 103 27.22 -14.18 14.48
N ASP A 104 27.72 -12.96 14.54
CA ASP A 104 27.72 -12.04 13.40
C ASP A 104 28.40 -12.63 12.16
N TYR A 105 29.53 -13.28 12.36
CA TYR A 105 30.23 -13.99 11.28
C TYR A 105 29.38 -15.11 10.67
N ALA A 106 28.72 -15.93 11.50
CA ALA A 106 27.85 -17.02 11.05
C ALA A 106 26.63 -16.47 10.24
N ARG A 107 26.00 -15.39 10.71
CA ARG A 107 24.90 -14.70 10.01
C ARG A 107 25.36 -14.13 8.66
N LEU A 108 26.55 -13.52 8.59
CA LEU A 108 27.12 -13.03 7.34
C LEU A 108 27.44 -14.16 6.34
N LEU A 109 27.81 -15.35 6.83
CA LEU A 109 27.96 -16.53 5.96
C LEU A 109 26.64 -16.99 5.37
N LEU A 110 25.52 -16.93 6.12
CA LEU A 110 24.17 -17.15 5.57
C LEU A 110 23.87 -16.13 4.47
N LYS A 111 24.02 -14.85 4.78
CA LYS A 111 23.79 -13.73 3.84
C LYS A 111 24.65 -13.85 2.56
N ASN A 112 25.80 -14.50 2.63
CA ASN A 112 26.65 -14.77 1.47
C ASN A 112 26.31 -16.09 0.76
N GLY A 113 25.33 -16.85 1.24
CA GLY A 113 24.95 -18.18 0.70
C GLY A 113 25.92 -19.31 1.03
N GLU A 114 26.85 -19.11 1.98
CA GLU A 114 27.84 -20.11 2.40
C GLU A 114 27.28 -21.03 3.48
N TYR A 115 26.11 -21.64 3.21
CA TYR A 115 25.30 -22.40 4.19
C TYR A 115 26.06 -23.50 4.94
N LYS A 116 26.94 -24.26 4.26
CA LYS A 116 27.74 -25.31 4.91
C LYS A 116 28.70 -24.75 5.97
N ARG A 117 29.31 -23.61 5.69
CA ARG A 117 30.20 -22.92 6.64
C ARG A 117 29.43 -22.28 7.77
N ALA A 118 28.31 -21.63 7.44
CA ALA A 118 27.39 -21.08 8.44
C ALA A 118 26.92 -22.16 9.42
N LEU A 119 26.51 -23.33 8.91
CA LEU A 119 26.09 -24.47 9.72
C LEU A 119 27.17 -24.84 10.73
N THR A 120 28.44 -24.97 10.30
CA THR A 120 29.56 -25.30 11.18
C THR A 120 29.73 -24.27 12.31
N GLU A 121 29.62 -22.97 12.00
CA GLU A 121 29.75 -21.92 13.01
C GLU A 121 28.56 -21.89 13.98
N PHE A 122 27.32 -22.10 13.51
CA PHE A 122 26.15 -22.20 14.36
C PHE A 122 26.15 -23.45 15.24
N GLU A 123 26.67 -24.58 14.78
CA GLU A 123 26.85 -25.78 15.60
C GLU A 123 27.83 -25.54 16.76
N LEU A 124 28.92 -24.79 16.53
CA LEU A 124 29.83 -24.36 17.59
C LEU A 124 29.17 -23.40 18.59
N LEU A 125 28.29 -22.51 18.12
CA LEU A 125 27.59 -21.55 18.95
C LEU A 125 26.48 -22.18 19.79
N LYS A 126 25.81 -23.22 19.28
CA LYS A 126 24.68 -23.88 19.92
C LYS A 126 25.02 -24.34 21.34
N ASP A 127 26.21 -24.91 21.55
CA ASP A 127 26.64 -25.43 22.86
C ASP A 127 27.02 -24.28 23.82
N SER A 128 27.53 -23.17 23.28
CA SER A 128 27.98 -22.00 24.05
C SER A 128 26.86 -20.99 24.33
N MET A 129 25.83 -20.94 23.50
CA MET A 129 24.69 -20.00 23.55
C MET A 129 23.36 -20.75 23.36
N PRO A 130 22.99 -21.73 24.18
CA PRO A 130 21.88 -22.66 23.94
C PRO A 130 20.50 -21.99 23.90
N ASN A 131 20.33 -20.87 24.60
CA ASN A 131 19.05 -20.11 24.67
C ASN A 131 19.01 -18.94 23.70
N ASN A 132 20.03 -18.74 22.88
CA ASN A 132 20.05 -17.62 21.95
C ASN A 132 19.16 -17.94 20.72
N VAL A 133 18.11 -17.12 20.52
CA VAL A 133 17.11 -17.26 19.44
C VAL A 133 17.77 -17.17 18.07
N LEU A 134 18.71 -16.22 17.86
CA LEU A 134 19.41 -16.04 16.59
C LEU A 134 20.30 -17.23 16.24
N VAL A 135 20.92 -17.90 17.24
CA VAL A 135 21.68 -19.13 17.03
C VAL A 135 20.76 -20.27 16.61
N ARG A 136 19.61 -20.44 17.29
CA ARG A 136 18.62 -21.47 16.96
C ARG A 136 18.06 -21.27 15.55
N ASN A 137 17.62 -20.05 15.22
CA ASN A 137 17.03 -19.70 13.94
C ASN A 137 18.07 -19.79 12.81
N GLY A 138 19.29 -19.31 13.03
CA GLY A 138 20.39 -19.42 12.08
C GLY A 138 20.81 -20.86 11.78
N LEU A 139 20.78 -21.73 12.81
CA LEU A 139 21.02 -23.16 12.62
C LEU A 139 19.96 -23.81 11.73
N LEU A 140 18.67 -23.47 11.94
CA LEU A 140 17.57 -23.92 11.09
C LEU A 140 17.74 -23.41 9.65
N SER A 141 18.01 -22.11 9.49
CA SER A 141 18.28 -21.47 8.19
C SER A 141 19.41 -22.17 7.45
N ALA A 142 20.55 -22.38 8.09
CA ALA A 142 21.71 -23.03 7.46
C ALA A 142 21.42 -24.46 6.97
N LYS A 143 20.54 -25.18 7.67
CA LYS A 143 20.10 -26.54 7.30
C LYS A 143 19.05 -26.54 6.20
N MET A 144 18.10 -25.62 6.25
CA MET A 144 16.90 -25.68 5.44
C MET A 144 16.95 -24.81 4.19
N ALA A 145 17.66 -23.68 4.19
CA ALA A 145 17.70 -22.76 3.05
C ALA A 145 18.07 -23.45 1.71
N PRO A 146 19.04 -24.38 1.64
CA PRO A 146 19.30 -25.10 0.39
C PRO A 146 18.09 -25.90 -0.11
N LYS A 147 17.31 -26.52 0.79
CA LYS A 147 16.12 -27.29 0.47
C LYS A 147 14.98 -26.38 0.06
N TRP A 148 14.73 -25.30 0.79
CA TRP A 148 13.71 -24.30 0.43
C TRP A 148 14.00 -23.67 -0.93
N LYS A 149 15.27 -23.42 -1.25
CA LYS A 149 15.67 -22.92 -2.55
C LYS A 149 15.40 -23.90 -3.68
N GLU A 150 15.59 -25.21 -3.44
CA GLU A 150 15.30 -26.28 -4.39
C GLU A 150 13.80 -26.48 -4.59
N GLN A 151 13.02 -26.36 -3.51
CA GLN A 151 11.55 -26.45 -3.57
C GLN A 151 10.94 -25.28 -4.39
N GLY A 152 11.48 -24.08 -4.23
CA GLY A 152 10.97 -22.88 -4.88
C GLY A 152 9.57 -22.49 -4.41
N SER A 153 9.03 -21.48 -5.06
CA SER A 153 7.63 -21.02 -4.92
C SER A 153 7.12 -20.52 -6.28
N ASP A 154 5.84 -20.17 -6.36
CA ASP A 154 5.22 -19.71 -7.62
C ASP A 154 5.58 -18.24 -7.97
N TYR A 155 6.36 -17.58 -7.16
CA TYR A 155 6.83 -16.22 -7.44
C TYR A 155 7.76 -16.21 -8.66
N THR A 156 7.54 -15.25 -9.55
CA THR A 156 8.47 -14.88 -10.62
C THR A 156 9.13 -13.55 -10.25
N VAL A 157 10.47 -13.50 -10.29
CA VAL A 157 11.25 -12.33 -9.93
C VAL A 157 12.17 -11.92 -11.06
N LYS A 158 12.16 -10.63 -11.41
CA LYS A 158 12.99 -10.09 -12.48
C LYS A 158 13.63 -8.76 -12.07
N LYS A 159 14.95 -8.61 -12.31
CA LYS A 159 15.65 -7.33 -12.11
C LYS A 159 15.15 -6.31 -13.11
N MET A 160 14.77 -5.12 -12.66
CA MET A 160 14.28 -4.05 -13.51
C MET A 160 15.45 -3.25 -14.07
N THR A 161 15.54 -3.17 -15.39
CA THR A 161 16.58 -2.39 -16.07
C THR A 161 16.19 -0.93 -16.24
N GLU A 162 14.91 -0.65 -16.23
CA GLU A 162 14.29 0.65 -16.43
C GLU A 162 14.60 1.61 -15.28
N PHE A 163 14.61 1.10 -14.06
CA PHE A 163 14.79 1.89 -12.84
C PHE A 163 16.24 1.88 -12.33
N ASN A 164 16.91 0.72 -12.49
CA ASN A 164 18.20 0.50 -11.87
C ASN A 164 19.34 1.24 -12.58
N SER A 165 20.15 1.94 -11.79
CA SER A 165 21.38 2.58 -12.17
C SER A 165 22.60 1.66 -11.96
N ARG A 166 23.81 2.23 -12.04
CA ARG A 166 25.06 1.57 -11.62
C ARG A 166 25.33 1.71 -10.10
N ARG A 167 24.45 2.37 -9.39
CA ARG A 167 24.48 2.63 -7.95
C ARG A 167 23.33 1.90 -7.27
N ALA A 168 23.08 2.18 -5.99
CA ALA A 168 21.94 1.62 -5.29
C ALA A 168 20.63 2.31 -5.71
N ASP A 169 19.60 1.50 -5.93
CA ASP A 169 18.22 1.91 -6.23
C ASP A 169 17.29 1.00 -5.44
N PHE A 170 16.47 1.54 -4.52
CA PHE A 170 15.75 0.74 -3.52
C PHE A 170 14.46 1.40 -3.02
N CYS A 171 13.69 0.67 -2.22
CA CYS A 171 12.41 1.08 -1.62
C CYS A 171 11.42 1.66 -2.65
N PRO A 172 11.00 0.86 -3.64
CA PRO A 172 10.01 1.28 -4.61
C PRO A 172 8.64 1.46 -3.95
N VAL A 173 7.89 2.49 -4.38
CA VAL A 173 6.51 2.77 -3.94
C VAL A 173 5.67 3.10 -5.16
N LEU A 174 4.72 2.22 -5.49
CA LEU A 174 3.73 2.44 -6.54
C LEU A 174 2.68 3.46 -6.08
N ALA A 175 2.33 4.37 -6.98
CA ALA A 175 1.38 5.45 -6.75
C ALA A 175 0.57 5.75 -8.02
N GLY A 176 -0.42 6.64 -7.89
CA GLY A 176 -1.35 7.01 -8.96
C GLY A 176 -2.56 6.08 -9.00
N ASP A 177 -3.67 6.58 -9.56
CA ASP A 177 -4.95 5.85 -9.62
C ASP A 177 -4.86 4.57 -10.47
N GLN A 178 -3.94 4.56 -11.44
CA GLN A 178 -3.69 3.41 -12.32
C GLN A 178 -2.36 2.70 -11.99
N TRP A 179 -1.75 3.00 -10.84
CA TRP A 179 -0.43 2.45 -10.46
C TRP A 179 0.63 2.77 -11.53
N ASP A 180 0.59 3.98 -12.04
CA ASP A 180 1.35 4.48 -13.19
C ASP A 180 2.54 5.36 -12.80
N ARG A 181 2.75 5.59 -11.51
CA ARG A 181 3.92 6.28 -10.96
C ARG A 181 4.65 5.40 -9.96
N LEU A 182 5.97 5.32 -10.09
CA LEU A 182 6.85 4.63 -9.14
C LEU A 182 7.82 5.63 -8.52
N TYR A 183 7.74 5.81 -7.21
CA TYR A 183 8.77 6.47 -6.43
C TYR A 183 9.78 5.45 -5.94
N PHE A 184 11.04 5.82 -5.78
CA PHE A 184 12.09 4.98 -5.20
C PHE A 184 13.29 5.81 -4.76
N SER A 185 14.07 5.30 -3.83
CA SER A 185 15.31 5.93 -3.37
C SER A 185 16.48 5.54 -4.27
N SER A 186 17.40 6.47 -4.54
CA SER A 186 18.56 6.21 -5.37
C SER A 186 19.77 7.02 -4.98
N THR A 187 20.95 6.38 -4.99
CA THR A 187 22.26 7.02 -4.80
C THR A 187 22.97 7.29 -6.14
N ARG A 188 22.21 7.39 -7.23
CA ARG A 188 22.75 7.64 -8.60
C ARG A 188 23.46 8.98 -8.70
N ASN A 189 24.18 9.20 -9.78
CA ASN A 189 25.00 10.41 -9.94
C ASN A 189 24.18 11.71 -9.97
N ASP A 190 22.89 11.62 -10.37
CA ASP A 190 21.96 12.75 -10.46
C ASP A 190 21.33 13.11 -9.09
N ALA A 191 21.62 12.35 -8.02
CA ALA A 191 21.23 12.71 -6.66
C ALA A 191 21.93 13.99 -6.21
N LEU A 192 21.30 14.76 -5.30
CA LEU A 192 21.83 16.01 -4.77
C LEU A 192 23.11 15.77 -3.94
N GLY A 193 23.86 16.83 -3.73
CA GLY A 193 25.13 16.78 -3.01
C GLY A 193 26.29 16.20 -3.82
N ASP A 194 27.48 16.70 -3.61
CA ASP A 194 28.71 16.25 -4.29
C ASP A 194 29.62 15.42 -3.39
N GLU A 195 29.43 15.50 -2.08
CA GLU A 195 30.22 14.76 -1.09
C GLU A 195 29.71 13.31 -0.94
N LEU A 196 30.63 12.37 -0.71
CA LEU A 196 30.27 11.00 -0.40
C LEU A 196 29.92 10.88 1.09
N SER A 197 28.89 10.13 1.40
CA SER A 197 28.49 9.83 2.78
C SER A 197 29.60 9.08 3.50
N GLY A 198 30.02 9.56 4.66
CA GLY A 198 30.95 8.87 5.55
C GLY A 198 30.38 7.55 6.10
N ILE A 199 29.04 7.38 6.08
CA ILE A 199 28.36 6.14 6.48
C ILE A 199 28.57 5.06 5.43
N THR A 200 28.21 5.33 4.16
CA THR A 200 28.11 4.33 3.10
C THR A 200 29.26 4.36 2.10
N GLY A 201 29.93 5.51 1.96
CA GLY A 201 30.91 5.77 0.89
C GLY A 201 30.29 5.97 -0.50
N ALA A 202 28.97 6.12 -0.56
CA ALA A 202 28.21 6.47 -1.75
C ALA A 202 27.72 7.91 -1.67
N LYS A 203 27.12 8.46 -2.73
CA LYS A 203 26.35 9.71 -2.64
C LYS A 203 25.16 9.55 -1.70
N PRO A 204 24.67 10.63 -1.07
CA PRO A 204 23.39 10.63 -0.39
C PRO A 204 22.27 10.10 -1.31
N GLY A 205 21.27 9.47 -0.71
CA GLY A 205 20.11 8.97 -1.42
C GLY A 205 19.06 10.06 -1.59
N ASP A 206 18.45 10.14 -2.78
CA ASP A 206 17.31 11.00 -3.08
C ASP A 206 16.10 10.17 -3.48
N ILE A 207 14.91 10.75 -3.38
CA ILE A 207 13.69 10.17 -3.95
C ILE A 207 13.60 10.55 -5.43
N PHE A 208 13.52 9.52 -6.27
CA PHE A 208 13.27 9.62 -7.71
C PHE A 208 11.89 9.11 -8.05
N PHE A 209 11.41 9.46 -9.24
CA PHE A 209 10.18 8.87 -9.77
C PHE A 209 10.33 8.49 -11.25
N SER A 210 9.45 7.59 -11.67
CA SER A 210 9.26 7.19 -13.06
C SER A 210 7.77 7.05 -13.32
N ASP A 211 7.31 7.57 -14.46
CA ASP A 211 5.91 7.47 -14.88
C ASP A 211 5.77 6.43 -16.00
N LYS A 212 4.65 5.73 -15.99
CA LYS A 212 4.27 4.74 -16.98
C LYS A 212 3.36 5.38 -18.01
N ASP A 213 3.68 5.25 -19.28
CA ASP A 213 2.84 5.77 -20.35
C ASP A 213 1.63 4.86 -20.65
N ASP A 214 0.69 5.35 -21.48
CA ASP A 214 -0.52 4.61 -21.88
C ASP A 214 -0.22 3.26 -22.58
N LYS A 215 1.02 3.03 -23.02
CA LYS A 215 1.47 1.76 -23.59
C LYS A 215 2.11 0.84 -22.56
N GLY A 216 2.08 1.22 -21.29
CA GLY A 216 2.65 0.46 -20.21
C GLY A 216 4.18 0.55 -20.08
N LYS A 217 4.82 1.50 -20.74
CA LYS A 217 6.28 1.69 -20.70
C LYS A 217 6.67 2.74 -19.67
N TRP A 218 7.62 2.41 -18.82
CA TRP A 218 8.17 3.31 -17.82
C TRP A 218 9.12 4.35 -18.44
N SER A 219 9.03 5.59 -17.99
CA SER A 219 9.94 6.67 -18.32
C SER A 219 11.33 6.45 -17.70
N LYS A 220 12.31 7.25 -18.13
CA LYS A 220 13.57 7.30 -17.37
C LYS A 220 13.32 7.95 -16.01
N PRO A 221 13.97 7.45 -14.94
CA PRO A 221 13.87 8.06 -13.61
C PRO A 221 14.25 9.54 -13.61
N GLN A 222 13.46 10.34 -12.90
CA GLN A 222 13.59 11.79 -12.77
C GLN A 222 13.68 12.17 -11.29
N THR A 223 14.39 13.26 -11.01
CA THR A 223 14.43 13.88 -9.68
C THR A 223 13.12 14.62 -9.41
N ILE A 224 12.73 14.70 -8.14
CA ILE A 224 11.60 15.53 -7.74
C ILE A 224 12.08 16.97 -7.59
N GLU A 225 11.60 17.86 -8.46
CA GLU A 225 11.89 19.30 -8.40
C GLU A 225 11.06 19.99 -7.31
N SER A 226 11.34 19.67 -6.05
CA SER A 226 10.69 20.28 -4.88
C SER A 226 11.66 20.26 -3.71
N GLY A 227 11.31 20.90 -2.59
CA GLY A 227 12.12 20.84 -1.36
C GLY A 227 12.02 19.49 -0.61
N LEU A 228 11.68 18.38 -1.31
CA LEU A 228 11.60 17.06 -0.75
C LEU A 228 12.99 16.42 -0.64
N ASN A 229 13.79 16.50 -1.70
CA ASN A 229 15.19 16.08 -1.68
C ASN A 229 16.08 17.23 -1.16
N THR A 230 17.07 16.90 -0.34
CA THR A 230 17.99 17.84 0.30
C THR A 230 19.46 17.41 0.10
N GLU A 231 20.38 18.02 0.81
CA GLU A 231 21.80 17.59 0.86
C GLU A 231 22.03 16.34 1.75
N TYR A 232 20.98 15.87 2.42
CA TYR A 232 21.00 14.71 3.32
C TYR A 232 20.56 13.44 2.58
N ASP A 233 20.58 12.30 3.28
CA ASP A 233 20.02 11.06 2.76
C ASP A 233 18.50 11.03 2.94
N GLU A 234 17.74 11.02 1.87
CA GLU A 234 16.32 10.74 1.82
C GLU A 234 16.07 9.33 1.28
N GLY A 235 15.20 8.56 1.98
CA GLY A 235 14.91 7.20 1.55
C GLY A 235 13.67 6.60 2.19
N ALA A 236 13.33 5.39 1.76
CA ALA A 236 12.21 4.60 2.28
C ALA A 236 10.97 5.45 2.59
N CYS A 237 10.21 5.79 1.55
CA CYS A 237 8.97 6.56 1.69
C CYS A 237 7.73 5.68 1.62
N CYS A 238 6.59 6.22 2.10
CA CYS A 238 5.24 5.71 1.84
C CYS A 238 4.28 6.87 1.64
N LEU A 239 3.10 6.58 1.10
CA LEU A 239 2.03 7.56 0.90
C LEU A 239 0.88 7.28 1.86
N SER A 240 0.15 8.35 2.25
CA SER A 240 -1.18 8.19 2.83
C SER A 240 -2.12 7.52 1.83
N PRO A 241 -3.19 6.83 2.26
CA PRO A 241 -4.13 6.14 1.35
C PRO A 241 -4.76 7.05 0.29
N ASP A 242 -4.95 8.33 0.62
CA ASP A 242 -5.45 9.37 -0.30
C ASP A 242 -4.37 9.99 -1.20
N GLY A 243 -3.10 9.58 -1.05
CA GLY A 243 -1.96 10.08 -1.82
C GLY A 243 -1.58 11.54 -1.54
N SER A 244 -2.17 12.19 -0.53
CA SER A 244 -1.94 13.61 -0.22
C SER A 244 -0.70 13.87 0.61
N THR A 245 -0.27 12.90 1.41
CA THR A 245 0.89 13.00 2.31
C THR A 245 1.91 11.93 2.00
N MET A 246 3.17 12.34 1.86
CA MET A 246 4.32 11.43 1.81
C MET A 246 5.00 11.44 3.17
N TYR A 247 5.25 10.26 3.71
CA TYR A 247 6.11 10.02 4.86
C TYR A 247 7.42 9.44 4.35
N LEU A 248 8.56 9.94 4.78
CA LEU A 248 9.86 9.42 4.33
C LEU A 248 10.90 9.48 5.44
N THR A 249 11.90 8.63 5.33
CA THR A 249 13.07 8.61 6.19
C THR A 249 14.08 9.66 5.71
N GLN A 250 14.57 10.47 6.63
CA GLN A 250 15.66 11.43 6.38
C GLN A 250 16.77 11.23 7.41
N CYS A 251 18.01 11.09 6.94
CA CYS A 251 19.18 10.95 7.80
C CYS A 251 19.95 12.26 7.84
N LEU A 252 19.81 13.01 8.92
CA LEU A 252 20.54 14.25 9.13
C LEU A 252 22.03 13.99 9.41
N SER A 253 22.87 14.93 9.03
CA SER A 253 24.29 14.89 9.31
C SER A 253 24.69 16.04 10.25
N ASP A 254 25.14 15.67 11.46
CA ASP A 254 25.79 16.59 12.39
C ASP A 254 27.16 16.01 12.75
N ALA A 255 28.22 16.80 12.58
CA ALA A 255 29.59 16.37 12.88
C ALA A 255 29.84 16.12 14.40
N SER A 256 28.94 16.56 15.28
CA SER A 256 29.06 16.48 16.73
C SER A 256 28.27 15.32 17.35
N TYR A 257 27.33 14.70 16.61
CA TYR A 257 26.44 13.67 17.13
C TYR A 257 26.44 12.42 16.26
N PRO A 258 26.13 11.25 16.84
CA PRO A 258 25.85 10.05 16.04
C PRO A 258 24.76 10.32 15.00
N ARG A 259 24.94 9.73 13.82
CA ARG A 259 23.93 9.77 12.76
C ARG A 259 22.68 9.02 13.21
N PHE A 260 21.52 9.62 13.06
CA PHE A 260 20.24 9.00 13.30
C PHE A 260 19.26 9.34 12.17
N ALA A 261 18.29 8.46 11.98
CA ALA A 261 17.22 8.68 11.03
C ALA A 261 16.00 9.30 11.73
N GLN A 262 15.30 10.18 11.04
CA GLN A 262 14.00 10.71 11.44
C GLN A 262 12.97 10.50 10.35
N ILE A 263 11.69 10.44 10.72
CA ILE A 263 10.60 10.46 9.76
C ILE A 263 10.19 11.92 9.56
N VAL A 264 10.09 12.31 8.30
CA VAL A 264 9.57 13.62 7.89
C VAL A 264 8.35 13.43 6.99
N THR A 265 7.51 14.46 6.90
CA THR A 265 6.31 14.46 6.06
C THR A 265 6.36 15.56 5.03
N ALA A 266 5.83 15.31 3.84
CA ALA A 266 5.60 16.31 2.82
C ALA A 266 4.15 16.24 2.33
N GLN A 267 3.52 17.40 2.18
CA GLN A 267 2.15 17.50 1.66
C GLN A 267 2.19 17.71 0.14
N ARG A 268 1.26 17.08 -0.57
CA ARG A 268 1.07 17.28 -1.99
C ARG A 268 0.15 18.47 -2.24
N SER A 269 0.57 19.38 -3.10
CA SER A 269 -0.27 20.47 -3.61
C SER A 269 -0.26 20.38 -5.12
N ASP A 270 -1.40 20.11 -5.72
CA ASP A 270 -1.55 19.82 -7.16
C ASP A 270 -0.58 18.69 -7.61
N ALA A 271 0.31 19.00 -8.56
CA ALA A 271 1.27 18.04 -9.11
C ALA A 271 2.61 17.99 -8.35
N SER A 272 2.83 18.82 -7.32
CA SER A 272 4.13 18.98 -6.65
C SER A 272 4.07 18.63 -5.17
N TRP A 273 5.21 18.16 -4.64
CA TRP A 273 5.41 17.95 -3.21
C TRP A 273 5.93 19.21 -2.55
N GLY A 274 5.42 19.53 -1.36
CA GLY A 274 5.93 20.60 -0.51
C GLY A 274 7.27 20.25 0.13
N LYS A 275 7.78 21.20 0.94
CA LYS A 275 8.96 20.94 1.76
C LYS A 275 8.66 19.94 2.87
N THR A 276 9.69 19.19 3.25
CA THR A 276 9.61 18.23 4.35
C THR A 276 9.49 18.93 5.71
N THR A 277 8.71 18.33 6.60
CA THR A 277 8.55 18.73 8.01
C THR A 277 8.80 17.53 8.92
N PRO A 278 9.65 17.64 9.97
CA PRO A 278 9.86 16.55 10.92
C PRO A 278 8.56 16.11 11.59
N LEU A 279 8.36 14.79 11.70
CA LEU A 279 7.27 14.19 12.46
C LEU A 279 7.77 13.84 13.86
N LEU A 280 7.22 14.50 14.88
CA LEU A 280 7.57 14.17 16.26
C LEU A 280 6.88 12.87 16.68
N ILE A 281 7.67 11.82 16.87
CA ILE A 281 7.19 10.49 17.30
C ILE A 281 7.25 10.38 18.82
N THR A 282 8.42 10.65 19.40
CA THR A 282 8.66 10.65 20.84
C THR A 282 9.58 11.83 21.20
N ASN A 283 9.82 12.03 22.50
CA ASN A 283 10.81 12.99 22.97
C ASN A 283 12.25 12.41 22.98
N ASP A 284 12.43 11.16 22.58
CA ASP A 284 13.76 10.56 22.43
C ASP A 284 14.38 10.99 21.10
N THR A 285 15.46 11.74 21.18
CA THR A 285 16.20 12.29 20.03
C THR A 285 17.49 11.50 19.72
N LEU A 286 17.74 10.40 20.42
CA LEU A 286 18.95 9.59 20.25
C LEU A 286 18.69 8.32 19.44
N SER A 287 17.43 7.87 19.40
CA SER A 287 17.02 6.72 18.62
C SER A 287 16.71 7.07 17.18
N SER A 288 16.85 6.11 16.28
CA SER A 288 16.47 6.23 14.89
C SER A 288 14.99 5.90 14.69
N TYR A 289 14.33 6.64 13.81
CA TYR A 289 12.96 6.44 13.36
C TYR A 289 12.96 6.40 11.84
N ALA A 290 12.61 5.25 11.25
CA ALA A 290 12.78 5.03 9.82
C ALA A 290 11.67 4.15 9.22
N HIS A 291 11.70 3.97 7.92
CA HIS A 291 10.86 3.07 7.14
C HIS A 291 9.36 3.18 7.46
N PRO A 292 8.75 4.37 7.26
CA PRO A 292 7.35 4.58 7.55
C PRO A 292 6.44 3.76 6.63
N ALA A 293 5.31 3.28 7.16
CA ALA A 293 4.23 2.65 6.40
C ALA A 293 2.88 3.01 7.03
N VAL A 294 1.95 3.54 6.24
CA VAL A 294 0.59 3.84 6.70
C VAL A 294 -0.30 2.63 6.43
N SER A 295 -1.14 2.27 7.40
CA SER A 295 -2.14 1.21 7.23
C SER A 295 -3.17 1.57 6.15
N PRO A 296 -3.80 0.58 5.47
CA PRO A 296 -4.76 0.84 4.39
C PRO A 296 -5.97 1.69 4.79
N ASP A 297 -6.38 1.64 6.07
CA ASP A 297 -7.45 2.46 6.65
C ASP A 297 -7.00 3.91 6.98
N GLY A 298 -5.70 4.20 6.89
CA GLY A 298 -5.13 5.50 7.24
C GLY A 298 -5.06 5.80 8.75
N GLU A 299 -5.43 4.84 9.62
CA GLU A 299 -5.48 5.08 11.06
C GLU A 299 -4.13 4.92 11.77
N TRP A 300 -3.21 4.12 11.21
CA TRP A 300 -1.96 3.77 11.86
C TRP A 300 -0.73 4.09 11.00
N LEU A 301 0.28 4.66 11.64
CA LEU A 301 1.63 4.76 11.10
C LEU A 301 2.51 3.68 11.75
N TYR A 302 3.02 2.77 10.94
CA TYR A 302 4.05 1.80 11.31
C TYR A 302 5.41 2.39 10.96
N PHE A 303 6.39 2.11 11.80
CA PHE A 303 7.75 2.59 11.60
C PHE A 303 8.75 1.67 12.30
N VAL A 304 10.01 1.88 12.01
CA VAL A 304 11.12 1.10 12.56
C VAL A 304 11.93 1.97 13.50
N SER A 305 12.32 1.42 14.66
CA SER A 305 13.15 2.14 15.63
C SER A 305 13.96 1.21 16.51
N ASP A 306 15.14 1.68 16.92
CA ASP A 306 16.01 1.09 17.95
C ASP A 306 15.75 1.67 19.33
N MET A 307 14.64 2.37 19.54
CA MET A 307 14.31 2.99 20.81
C MET A 307 14.15 1.98 21.95
N PRO A 308 14.43 2.40 23.20
CA PRO A 308 14.33 1.52 24.36
C PRO A 308 12.95 0.86 24.52
N GLY A 309 12.94 -0.40 24.90
CA GLY A 309 11.72 -1.23 25.04
C GLY A 309 11.44 -2.14 23.86
N GLY A 310 12.32 -2.19 22.87
CA GLY A 310 12.30 -3.16 21.78
C GLY A 310 12.74 -4.57 22.20
N LYS A 311 12.71 -5.49 21.24
CA LYS A 311 13.09 -6.90 21.40
C LYS A 311 14.50 -7.18 20.91
N GLY A 312 14.96 -6.42 19.91
CA GLY A 312 16.21 -6.66 19.22
C GLY A 312 17.01 -5.43 18.87
N GLY A 313 17.49 -5.38 17.65
CA GLY A 313 18.18 -4.24 17.07
C GLY A 313 17.18 -3.16 16.64
N LEU A 314 16.67 -3.32 15.43
CA LEU A 314 15.61 -2.49 14.89
C LEU A 314 14.28 -3.25 14.95
N ASP A 315 13.33 -2.72 15.68
CA ASP A 315 11.99 -3.29 15.83
C ASP A 315 10.95 -2.50 15.03
N ILE A 316 9.84 -3.15 14.68
CA ILE A 316 8.66 -2.49 14.12
C ILE A 316 7.76 -2.02 15.27
N TRP A 317 7.40 -0.74 15.19
CA TRP A 317 6.51 -0.04 16.10
C TRP A 317 5.34 0.54 15.32
N ARG A 318 4.27 0.90 15.99
CA ARG A 318 3.16 1.64 15.39
C ARG A 318 2.66 2.74 16.31
N MET A 319 1.97 3.72 15.74
CA MET A 319 1.25 4.75 16.44
C MET A 319 -0.02 5.14 15.70
N ARG A 320 -1.03 5.61 16.41
CA ARG A 320 -2.29 6.03 15.82
C ARG A 320 -2.17 7.43 15.23
N LEU A 321 -2.59 7.60 13.98
CA LEU A 321 -2.70 8.90 13.32
C LEU A 321 -4.02 9.55 13.74
N THR A 322 -3.97 10.80 14.19
CA THR A 322 -5.16 11.60 14.55
C THR A 322 -5.07 12.99 13.95
N ALA A 323 -6.20 13.69 13.85
CA ALA A 323 -6.22 15.08 13.39
C ALA A 323 -5.33 16.05 14.19
N ASN A 324 -5.00 15.69 15.44
CA ASN A 324 -4.15 16.48 16.34
C ASN A 324 -2.69 16.00 16.35
N GLY A 325 -2.32 15.10 15.45
CA GLY A 325 -1.02 14.46 15.38
C GLY A 325 -1.04 13.01 15.87
N PRO A 326 0.10 12.29 15.75
CA PRO A 326 0.20 10.89 16.12
C PRO A 326 0.23 10.72 17.65
N VAL A 327 -0.36 9.59 18.13
CA VAL A 327 -0.45 9.25 19.55
C VAL A 327 -0.28 7.75 19.81
N GLY A 328 0.19 7.38 20.99
CA GLY A 328 0.17 6.00 21.47
C GLY A 328 1.17 5.11 20.73
N VAL A 329 2.48 5.33 20.96
CA VAL A 329 3.54 4.49 20.38
C VAL A 329 3.56 3.13 21.07
N GLU A 330 3.50 2.04 20.29
CA GLU A 330 3.55 0.67 20.79
C GLU A 330 4.46 -0.23 19.93
N ASN A 331 5.21 -1.11 20.58
CA ASN A 331 6.00 -2.16 19.93
C ASN A 331 5.08 -3.28 19.49
N LEU A 332 5.23 -3.83 18.28
CA LEU A 332 4.39 -4.92 17.81
C LEU A 332 4.62 -6.25 18.55
N GLY A 333 5.79 -6.39 19.19
CA GLY A 333 6.12 -7.59 19.93
C GLY A 333 6.20 -8.86 19.08
N GLU A 334 6.15 -10.02 19.76
CA GLU A 334 6.10 -11.32 19.08
C GLU A 334 4.70 -11.56 18.49
N PRO A 335 4.60 -12.26 17.35
CA PRO A 335 5.68 -12.92 16.62
C PRO A 335 6.42 -12.04 15.61
N ILE A 336 6.12 -10.75 15.50
CA ILE A 336 6.73 -9.85 14.51
C ILE A 336 8.18 -9.59 14.86
N ASN A 337 8.44 -8.97 16.03
CA ASN A 337 9.77 -8.55 16.46
C ASN A 337 10.55 -9.66 17.15
N THR A 338 11.84 -9.77 16.81
CA THR A 338 12.80 -10.76 17.28
C THR A 338 14.03 -10.07 17.88
N PRO A 339 15.03 -10.82 18.39
CA PRO A 339 16.33 -10.24 18.72
C PRO A 339 17.18 -9.78 17.52
N GLY A 340 16.70 -9.96 16.28
CA GLY A 340 17.32 -9.45 15.05
C GLY A 340 16.87 -8.03 14.70
N ASP A 341 16.86 -7.74 13.42
CA ASP A 341 16.34 -6.50 12.85
C ASP A 341 15.05 -6.80 12.06
N GLU A 342 13.98 -6.08 12.37
CA GLU A 342 12.71 -6.09 11.62
C GLU A 342 12.52 -4.73 10.97
N MET A 343 12.40 -4.72 9.62
CA MET A 343 12.50 -3.50 8.82
C MET A 343 11.48 -3.48 7.68
N PHE A 344 11.28 -2.31 7.08
CA PHE A 344 10.49 -2.09 5.86
C PHE A 344 9.07 -2.65 5.95
N PRO A 345 8.27 -2.24 6.97
CA PRO A 345 6.85 -2.57 7.01
C PRO A 345 6.15 -2.05 5.76
N THR A 346 5.20 -2.83 5.24
CA THR A 346 4.31 -2.40 4.15
C THR A 346 3.01 -3.18 4.19
N PHE A 347 1.98 -2.66 3.55
CA PHE A 347 0.68 -3.29 3.48
C PHE A 347 0.28 -3.56 2.04
N ARG A 348 -0.36 -4.69 1.84
CA ARG A 348 -1.18 -4.91 0.66
C ARG A 348 -2.59 -4.32 0.95
N PRO A 349 -3.31 -3.78 -0.05
CA PRO A 349 -4.63 -3.20 0.19
C PRO A 349 -5.67 -4.14 0.82
N ASN A 350 -5.47 -5.47 0.73
CA ASN A 350 -6.31 -6.48 1.41
C ASN A 350 -6.09 -6.56 2.93
N GLY A 351 -5.11 -5.81 3.46
CA GLY A 351 -4.75 -5.79 4.87
C GLY A 351 -3.58 -6.68 5.27
N ASP A 352 -3.08 -7.54 4.38
CA ASP A 352 -1.89 -8.35 4.66
C ASP A 352 -0.70 -7.45 4.96
N PHE A 353 -0.02 -7.76 6.05
CA PHE A 353 1.14 -7.02 6.52
C PHE A 353 2.44 -7.72 6.09
N TYR A 354 3.31 -6.99 5.41
CA TYR A 354 4.62 -7.48 4.96
C TYR A 354 5.72 -6.73 5.70
N PHE A 355 6.78 -7.42 6.03
CA PHE A 355 8.00 -6.84 6.62
C PHE A 355 9.21 -7.69 6.28
N SER A 356 10.40 -7.17 6.53
CA SER A 356 11.65 -7.91 6.31
C SER A 356 12.38 -8.11 7.62
N SER A 357 12.92 -9.30 7.84
CA SER A 357 13.63 -9.66 9.06
C SER A 357 14.87 -10.51 8.78
N ASP A 358 15.91 -10.30 9.57
CA ASP A 358 17.09 -11.16 9.63
C ASP A 358 17.16 -11.97 10.94
N GLY A 359 16.15 -11.85 11.79
CA GLY A 359 16.02 -12.57 13.05
C GLY A 359 15.19 -13.84 12.95
N HIS A 360 14.27 -13.93 12.01
CA HIS A 360 13.49 -15.14 11.71
C HIS A 360 14.26 -16.15 10.87
N PRO A 361 13.85 -17.45 10.85
CA PRO A 361 14.44 -18.43 9.93
C PRO A 361 14.17 -18.04 8.47
N GLY A 362 15.22 -17.93 7.66
CA GLY A 362 15.15 -17.49 6.28
C GLY A 362 16.35 -17.96 5.43
N PHE A 363 16.62 -17.26 4.32
CA PHE A 363 17.71 -17.59 3.43
C PHE A 363 19.03 -16.93 3.81
N GLY A 364 19.00 -15.81 4.55
CA GLY A 364 20.27 -15.27 4.98
C GLY A 364 20.36 -13.83 5.44
N GLY A 365 20.08 -12.87 4.58
CA GLY A 365 20.00 -11.44 4.94
C GLY A 365 18.66 -11.09 5.53
N LEU A 366 18.14 -9.92 5.16
CA LEU A 366 16.74 -9.60 5.37
C LEU A 366 15.90 -10.47 4.43
N ASP A 367 15.00 -11.24 4.99
CA ASP A 367 14.00 -12.02 4.24
C ASP A 367 12.61 -11.38 4.46
N ILE A 368 11.79 -11.35 3.41
CA ILE A 368 10.41 -10.86 3.47
C ILE A 368 9.53 -11.90 4.15
N PHE A 369 8.69 -11.44 5.08
CA PHE A 369 7.66 -12.22 5.77
C PHE A 369 6.28 -11.61 5.54
N ILE A 370 5.25 -12.45 5.59
CA ILE A 370 3.84 -12.07 5.50
C ILE A 370 3.21 -12.38 6.85
N ALA A 371 2.60 -11.38 7.45
CA ALA A 371 1.83 -11.53 8.69
C ALA A 371 0.34 -11.31 8.39
N THR A 372 -0.45 -12.33 8.61
CA THR A 372 -1.91 -12.30 8.49
C THR A 372 -2.53 -12.37 9.87
N VAL A 373 -3.64 -11.67 10.08
CA VAL A 373 -4.38 -11.75 11.34
C VAL A 373 -5.32 -12.94 11.26
N GLY A 374 -5.13 -13.93 12.15
CA GLY A 374 -5.98 -15.10 12.25
C GLY A 374 -7.34 -14.80 12.93
N GLU A 375 -8.21 -15.81 12.96
CA GLU A 375 -9.51 -15.72 13.67
C GLU A 375 -9.34 -15.49 15.18
N ASP A 376 -8.19 -15.85 15.73
CA ASP A 376 -7.80 -15.60 17.13
C ASP A 376 -7.33 -14.16 17.39
N GLY A 377 -7.33 -13.30 16.37
CA GLY A 377 -6.84 -11.92 16.42
C GLY A 377 -5.33 -11.76 16.52
N LYS A 378 -4.56 -12.84 16.37
CA LYS A 378 -3.09 -12.83 16.43
C LYS A 378 -2.45 -12.86 15.05
N TYR A 379 -1.21 -12.38 14.97
CA TYR A 379 -0.42 -12.48 13.75
C TYR A 379 0.10 -13.91 13.55
N HIS A 380 -0.14 -14.45 12.35
CA HIS A 380 0.46 -15.68 11.85
C HIS A 380 1.46 -15.33 10.75
N LEU A 381 2.69 -15.83 10.89
CA LEU A 381 3.76 -15.53 9.95
C LEU A 381 3.88 -16.64 8.89
N SER A 382 4.06 -16.23 7.65
CA SER A 382 4.46 -17.10 6.55
C SER A 382 5.66 -16.55 5.82
N HIS A 383 6.49 -17.44 5.27
CA HIS A 383 7.67 -17.11 4.50
C HIS A 383 7.42 -17.44 3.02
N PRO A 384 7.42 -16.45 2.09
CA PRO A 384 7.00 -16.65 0.70
C PRO A 384 7.99 -17.49 -0.15
N GLY A 385 9.14 -17.83 0.39
CA GLY A 385 10.09 -18.73 -0.26
C GLY A 385 10.94 -18.08 -1.36
N TYR A 386 11.74 -18.94 -2.04
CA TYR A 386 12.52 -18.57 -3.22
C TYR A 386 11.61 -18.63 -4.47
N PRO A 387 11.70 -17.69 -5.46
CA PRO A 387 12.75 -16.68 -5.62
C PRO A 387 12.42 -15.30 -5.03
N LEU A 388 11.29 -15.09 -4.33
CA LEU A 388 11.03 -13.78 -3.73
C LEU A 388 12.11 -13.45 -2.72
N ASN A 389 12.38 -14.34 -1.79
CA ASN A 389 13.53 -14.26 -0.88
C ASN A 389 14.77 -14.95 -1.46
N SER A 390 15.93 -14.45 -1.12
CA SER A 390 17.25 -14.93 -1.53
C SER A 390 18.24 -14.91 -0.36
N GLN A 391 19.48 -15.29 -0.58
CA GLN A 391 20.51 -15.18 0.45
C GLN A 391 20.88 -13.73 0.80
N GLY A 392 20.61 -12.75 -0.09
CA GLY A 392 20.87 -11.34 0.14
C GLY A 392 19.85 -10.68 1.08
N ASP A 393 19.81 -9.36 1.07
CA ASP A 393 18.72 -8.60 1.66
C ASP A 393 17.59 -8.47 0.64
N ASP A 394 16.37 -8.81 1.03
CA ASP A 394 15.14 -8.69 0.25
C ASP A 394 14.12 -7.90 1.07
N PHE A 395 13.65 -6.74 0.56
CA PHE A 395 12.88 -5.80 1.37
C PHE A 395 12.08 -4.78 0.56
N GLY A 396 11.22 -4.03 1.24
CA GLY A 396 10.56 -2.84 0.71
C GLY A 396 9.64 -3.17 -0.46
N MET A 397 8.64 -4.03 -0.24
CA MET A 397 7.65 -4.39 -1.25
C MET A 397 6.67 -3.25 -1.52
N THR A 398 6.16 -3.20 -2.74
CA THR A 398 5.01 -2.38 -3.12
C THR A 398 4.15 -3.17 -4.10
N PHE A 399 2.83 -2.96 -4.05
CA PHE A 399 1.86 -3.77 -4.78
C PHE A 399 1.09 -2.95 -5.82
N GLN A 400 0.75 -3.57 -6.93
CA GLN A 400 -0.16 -3.00 -7.92
C GLN A 400 -1.60 -3.30 -7.53
N GLY A 401 -2.17 -2.45 -6.66
CA GLY A 401 -3.51 -2.64 -6.13
C GLY A 401 -3.65 -3.98 -5.40
N GLN A 402 -4.73 -4.68 -5.65
CA GLN A 402 -5.02 -5.98 -5.03
C GLN A 402 -4.22 -7.15 -5.63
N LEU A 403 -3.52 -6.93 -6.74
CA LEU A 403 -2.77 -7.99 -7.41
C LEU A 403 -1.51 -8.37 -6.62
N ASN A 404 -1.18 -9.66 -6.60
CA ASN A 404 0.07 -10.13 -6.00
C ASN A 404 1.23 -9.96 -6.98
N GLN A 405 1.42 -8.73 -7.42
CA GLN A 405 2.52 -8.28 -8.27
C GLN A 405 2.93 -6.87 -7.91
N GLY A 406 4.16 -6.52 -8.22
CA GLY A 406 4.70 -5.20 -7.93
C GLY A 406 6.21 -5.18 -7.99
N PHE A 407 6.81 -4.41 -7.08
CA PHE A 407 8.25 -4.24 -7.02
C PHE A 407 8.76 -4.40 -5.59
N PHE A 408 10.04 -4.74 -5.45
CA PHE A 408 10.75 -4.80 -4.18
C PHE A 408 12.24 -4.55 -4.39
N SER A 409 12.98 -4.46 -3.31
CA SER A 409 14.42 -4.22 -3.30
C SER A 409 15.19 -5.46 -2.96
N SER A 410 16.33 -5.69 -3.64
CA SER A 410 17.24 -6.77 -3.30
C SER A 410 18.67 -6.47 -3.70
N ASN A 411 19.64 -6.90 -2.88
CA ASN A 411 21.07 -6.86 -3.23
C ASN A 411 21.60 -8.21 -3.71
N ARG A 412 20.71 -9.15 -4.04
CA ARG A 412 21.08 -10.47 -4.57
C ARG A 412 22.01 -10.35 -5.78
N GLY A 413 23.14 -11.04 -5.72
CA GLY A 413 24.11 -11.09 -6.82
C GLY A 413 24.94 -9.82 -7.02
N ASP A 414 24.79 -8.76 -6.23
CA ASP A 414 25.69 -7.61 -6.27
C ASP A 414 26.84 -7.80 -5.28
N GLY A 415 28.07 -7.98 -5.80
CA GLY A 415 29.26 -8.20 -4.97
C GLY A 415 29.69 -6.99 -4.12
N ARG A 416 29.09 -5.82 -4.36
CA ARG A 416 29.35 -4.58 -3.60
C ARG A 416 28.35 -4.44 -2.44
N GLY A 417 27.23 -5.18 -2.49
CA GLY A 417 26.13 -5.10 -1.55
C GLY A 417 25.14 -3.96 -1.87
N TRP A 418 25.09 -3.49 -3.12
CA TRP A 418 24.15 -2.46 -3.55
C TRP A 418 22.79 -3.05 -3.88
N ASP A 419 21.76 -2.35 -3.46
CA ASP A 419 20.39 -2.73 -3.66
C ASP A 419 19.89 -2.33 -5.04
N HIS A 420 18.97 -3.13 -5.58
CA HIS A 420 18.36 -2.90 -6.87
C HIS A 420 16.86 -3.21 -6.82
N VAL A 421 16.09 -2.52 -7.64
CA VAL A 421 14.65 -2.77 -7.80
C VAL A 421 14.43 -3.99 -8.67
N TYR A 422 13.60 -4.91 -8.16
CA TYR A 422 13.11 -6.10 -8.85
C TYR A 422 11.60 -6.04 -8.95
N SER A 423 11.03 -6.57 -10.01
CA SER A 423 9.60 -6.89 -10.06
C SER A 423 9.36 -8.28 -9.51
N PHE A 424 8.20 -8.46 -8.91
CA PHE A 424 7.68 -9.78 -8.57
C PHE A 424 6.28 -9.97 -9.15
N TYR A 425 5.95 -11.21 -9.42
CA TYR A 425 4.63 -11.67 -9.81
C TYR A 425 4.39 -13.05 -9.20
N ASN A 426 3.28 -13.20 -8.49
CA ASN A 426 2.78 -14.48 -8.04
C ASN A 426 1.37 -14.65 -8.65
N PRO A 427 1.10 -15.71 -9.41
CA PRO A 427 -0.17 -15.94 -10.08
C PRO A 427 -1.30 -16.27 -9.10
N GLU A 428 -1.48 -15.44 -8.08
CA GLU A 428 -2.60 -15.52 -7.16
C GLU A 428 -3.88 -15.11 -7.89
N ILE A 429 -4.89 -15.93 -7.78
CA ILE A 429 -6.20 -15.61 -8.34
C ILE A 429 -6.87 -14.60 -7.42
N VAL A 430 -6.97 -13.36 -7.89
CA VAL A 430 -7.69 -12.30 -7.21
C VAL A 430 -8.94 -11.96 -8.00
N GLN A 431 -10.10 -12.17 -7.39
CA GLN A 431 -11.38 -11.73 -7.92
C GLN A 431 -11.75 -10.41 -7.22
N THR A 432 -12.11 -9.40 -7.98
CA THR A 432 -12.41 -8.06 -7.43
C THR A 432 -13.73 -7.55 -7.98
N ILE A 433 -14.62 -7.10 -7.12
CA ILE A 433 -15.75 -6.25 -7.51
C ILE A 433 -15.25 -4.80 -7.47
N ARG A 434 -15.49 -4.09 -8.58
CA ARG A 434 -15.27 -2.64 -8.67
C ARG A 434 -16.59 -1.99 -9.07
N GLY A 435 -17.09 -1.09 -8.24
CA GLY A 435 -18.37 -0.44 -8.45
C GLY A 435 -18.25 1.09 -8.48
N TRP A 436 -19.18 1.76 -9.16
CA TRP A 436 -19.34 3.20 -9.16
C TRP A 436 -20.74 3.56 -8.75
N ILE A 437 -20.87 4.42 -7.73
CA ILE A 437 -22.13 4.96 -7.24
C ILE A 437 -22.25 6.40 -7.73
N TYR A 438 -23.28 6.69 -8.50
CA TYR A 438 -23.49 8.01 -9.08
C TYR A 438 -25.00 8.32 -9.24
N GLU A 439 -25.34 9.61 -9.30
CA GLU A 439 -26.71 10.02 -9.60
C GLU A 439 -27.08 9.60 -11.04
N GLN A 440 -28.30 9.20 -11.26
CA GLN A 440 -28.79 8.75 -12.58
C GLN A 440 -28.50 9.77 -13.70
N ASP A 441 -28.44 11.07 -13.38
CA ASP A 441 -28.05 12.15 -14.30
C ASP A 441 -26.52 12.28 -14.52
N GLY A 442 -25.68 11.44 -13.89
CA GLY A 442 -24.24 11.31 -14.13
C GLY A 442 -23.33 12.08 -13.17
N TYR A 443 -23.85 12.57 -12.03
CA TYR A 443 -23.03 13.20 -10.99
C TYR A 443 -22.49 12.15 -10.03
N GLU A 444 -21.21 12.23 -9.68
CA GLU A 444 -20.57 11.35 -8.71
C GLU A 444 -21.16 11.57 -7.31
N LEU A 445 -21.43 10.49 -6.58
CA LEU A 445 -21.95 10.53 -5.22
C LEU A 445 -20.83 10.19 -4.22
N THR A 446 -20.09 11.21 -3.80
CA THR A 446 -18.91 11.07 -2.91
C THR A 446 -19.26 10.66 -1.48
N ALA A 447 -20.52 10.75 -1.07
CA ALA A 447 -21.04 10.25 0.20
C ALA A 447 -21.76 8.89 0.07
N GLY A 448 -21.57 8.21 -1.05
CA GLY A 448 -22.15 6.89 -1.29
C GLY A 448 -21.54 5.81 -0.40
N GLU A 449 -22.31 4.77 -0.14
CA GLU A 449 -21.91 3.58 0.64
C GLU A 449 -22.37 2.32 -0.11
N ALA A 450 -21.47 1.33 -0.23
CA ALA A 450 -21.80 0.01 -0.73
C ALA A 450 -21.84 -1.00 0.42
N ARG A 451 -22.97 -1.68 0.61
CA ARG A 451 -23.07 -2.83 1.51
C ARG A 451 -22.93 -4.11 0.71
N ILE A 452 -21.96 -4.94 1.07
CA ILE A 452 -21.65 -6.21 0.39
C ILE A 452 -22.02 -7.36 1.31
N VAL A 453 -22.87 -8.26 0.82
CA VAL A 453 -23.32 -9.47 1.54
C VAL A 453 -23.03 -10.68 0.68
N GLY A 454 -22.27 -11.64 1.19
CA GLY A 454 -21.91 -12.88 0.49
C GLY A 454 -22.53 -14.12 1.13
N THR A 455 -22.73 -15.18 0.33
CA THR A 455 -23.18 -16.50 0.83
C THR A 455 -22.15 -17.19 1.72
N ASP A 456 -20.91 -16.69 1.72
CA ASP A 456 -19.82 -17.12 2.60
C ASP A 456 -19.86 -16.45 4.01
N GLY A 457 -20.87 -15.65 4.29
CA GLY A 457 -21.01 -14.88 5.54
C GLY A 457 -20.42 -13.46 5.48
N THR A 458 -19.84 -13.05 4.36
CA THR A 458 -19.40 -11.65 4.15
C THR A 458 -20.57 -10.71 4.41
N ASN A 459 -20.37 -9.68 5.23
CA ASN A 459 -21.35 -8.62 5.51
C ASN A 459 -20.60 -7.37 5.98
N LEU A 460 -20.29 -6.49 5.04
CA LEU A 460 -19.52 -5.29 5.31
C LEU A 460 -20.09 -4.06 4.59
N ARG A 461 -19.63 -2.88 4.99
CA ARG A 461 -19.96 -1.60 4.38
C ARG A 461 -18.67 -0.90 3.96
N LEU A 462 -18.68 -0.35 2.77
CA LEU A 462 -17.58 0.41 2.19
C LEU A 462 -18.07 1.80 1.81
N GLY A 463 -17.40 2.84 2.27
CA GLY A 463 -17.53 4.18 1.72
C GLY A 463 -16.90 4.24 0.32
N VAL A 464 -17.42 5.09 -0.54
CA VAL A 464 -16.85 5.32 -1.86
C VAL A 464 -15.70 6.32 -1.81
N ARG A 465 -14.83 6.27 -2.82
CA ARG A 465 -13.79 7.27 -3.09
C ARG A 465 -14.40 8.57 -3.63
N GLY A 466 -13.57 9.61 -3.80
CA GLY A 466 -13.99 10.91 -4.30
C GLY A 466 -14.63 10.92 -5.69
N ASP A 467 -14.40 9.88 -6.50
CA ASP A 467 -15.02 9.63 -7.82
C ASP A 467 -16.25 8.72 -7.76
N GLY A 468 -16.77 8.42 -6.55
CA GLY A 468 -17.90 7.52 -6.36
C GLY A 468 -17.57 6.03 -6.50
N SER A 469 -16.29 5.65 -6.68
CA SER A 469 -15.88 4.26 -6.85
C SER A 469 -15.63 3.53 -5.53
N PHE A 470 -15.74 2.20 -5.56
CA PHE A 470 -15.30 1.31 -4.48
C PHE A 470 -14.74 0.01 -5.08
N GLU A 471 -13.87 -0.67 -4.34
CA GLU A 471 -13.34 -1.98 -4.70
C GLU A 471 -13.37 -2.92 -3.51
N TYR A 472 -13.64 -4.20 -3.78
CA TYR A 472 -13.62 -5.25 -2.79
C TYR A 472 -13.14 -6.57 -3.39
N VAL A 473 -12.18 -7.23 -2.73
CA VAL A 473 -11.72 -8.57 -3.11
C VAL A 473 -12.73 -9.60 -2.67
N VAL A 474 -13.18 -10.43 -3.60
CA VAL A 474 -14.22 -11.44 -3.41
C VAL A 474 -13.67 -12.85 -3.56
N LYS A 475 -14.34 -13.81 -2.96
CA LYS A 475 -13.94 -15.21 -3.01
C LYS A 475 -14.58 -15.93 -4.20
N PRO A 476 -13.84 -16.80 -4.91
CA PRO A 476 -14.38 -17.62 -5.99
C PRO A 476 -15.53 -18.54 -5.52
N GLY A 477 -16.55 -18.72 -6.37
CA GLY A 477 -17.69 -19.59 -6.10
C GLY A 477 -18.70 -19.03 -5.09
N VAL A 478 -18.65 -17.76 -4.76
CA VAL A 478 -19.56 -17.08 -3.82
C VAL A 478 -20.52 -16.17 -4.58
N ASP A 479 -21.79 -16.18 -4.16
CA ASP A 479 -22.78 -15.22 -4.63
C ASP A 479 -22.75 -13.98 -3.72
N TYR A 480 -22.64 -12.81 -4.33
CA TYR A 480 -22.65 -11.55 -3.61
C TYR A 480 -23.86 -10.69 -4.01
N ILE A 481 -24.43 -10.03 -3.02
CA ILE A 481 -25.42 -8.98 -3.16
C ILE A 481 -24.75 -7.68 -2.76
N ILE A 482 -24.73 -6.69 -3.66
CA ILE A 482 -24.21 -5.35 -3.42
C ILE A 482 -25.37 -4.37 -3.39
N LEU A 483 -25.56 -3.69 -2.27
CA LEU A 483 -26.55 -2.65 -2.09
C LEU A 483 -25.86 -1.29 -2.03
N ALA A 484 -26.04 -0.48 -3.06
CA ALA A 484 -25.54 0.90 -3.11
C ALA A 484 -26.56 1.86 -2.49
N MET A 485 -26.10 2.73 -1.61
CA MET A 485 -26.89 3.66 -0.83
C MET A 485 -26.24 5.03 -0.81
N CYS A 486 -27.06 6.10 -0.77
CA CYS A 486 -26.64 7.47 -0.50
C CYS A 486 -27.82 8.25 0.05
N ASP A 487 -27.58 9.11 1.04
CA ASP A 487 -28.64 9.95 1.61
C ASP A 487 -29.27 10.84 0.56
N GLY A 488 -30.59 10.86 0.51
CA GLY A 488 -31.36 11.62 -0.50
C GLY A 488 -31.57 10.88 -1.83
N PHE A 489 -31.17 9.62 -1.93
CA PHE A 489 -31.32 8.77 -3.11
C PHE A 489 -32.01 7.44 -2.79
N LEU A 490 -32.57 6.80 -3.81
CA LEU A 490 -33.09 5.44 -3.71
C LEU A 490 -31.94 4.44 -3.79
N ASN A 491 -32.06 3.37 -3.02
CA ASN A 491 -31.09 2.28 -3.05
C ASN A 491 -31.13 1.54 -4.39
N HIS A 492 -29.98 1.04 -4.82
CA HIS A 492 -29.83 0.17 -5.98
C HIS A 492 -29.10 -1.10 -5.60
N LYS A 493 -29.60 -2.26 -6.04
CA LYS A 493 -29.07 -3.57 -5.72
C LYS A 493 -28.57 -4.27 -6.99
N GLU A 494 -27.36 -4.83 -6.92
CA GLU A 494 -26.82 -5.75 -7.91
C GLU A 494 -26.50 -7.10 -7.27
N GLU A 495 -26.70 -8.16 -8.03
CA GLU A 495 -26.35 -9.53 -7.64
C GLU A 495 -25.31 -10.08 -8.61
N ILE A 496 -24.27 -10.69 -8.08
CA ILE A 496 -23.19 -11.26 -8.87
C ILE A 496 -22.79 -12.63 -8.35
N HIS A 497 -22.62 -13.57 -9.28
CA HIS A 497 -21.94 -14.83 -9.01
C HIS A 497 -20.47 -14.71 -9.38
N VAL A 498 -19.56 -15.01 -8.45
CA VAL A 498 -18.12 -14.99 -8.67
C VAL A 498 -17.66 -16.35 -9.15
N ASP A 499 -17.27 -16.42 -10.42
CA ASP A 499 -16.85 -17.68 -11.05
C ASP A 499 -15.60 -18.29 -10.36
N SER A 500 -15.52 -19.60 -10.30
CA SER A 500 -14.32 -20.34 -9.89
C SER A 500 -13.33 -20.43 -11.07
N VAL A 501 -12.74 -19.31 -11.48
CA VAL A 501 -11.76 -19.26 -12.58
C VAL A 501 -10.32 -19.27 -12.07
N LYS A 502 -9.39 -19.70 -12.91
CA LYS A 502 -7.95 -19.75 -12.61
C LYS A 502 -7.20 -18.46 -13.00
N GLU A 503 -7.92 -17.37 -13.22
CA GLU A 503 -7.37 -16.08 -13.60
C GLU A 503 -7.98 -14.98 -12.75
N SER A 504 -7.21 -13.95 -12.45
CA SER A 504 -7.72 -12.76 -11.76
C SER A 504 -8.75 -12.06 -12.64
N LYS A 505 -9.89 -11.68 -12.07
CA LYS A 505 -11.01 -11.07 -12.80
C LYS A 505 -11.53 -9.88 -12.01
N VAL A 506 -11.83 -8.79 -12.71
CA VAL A 506 -12.52 -7.62 -12.16
C VAL A 506 -13.95 -7.63 -12.70
N TYR A 507 -14.91 -7.50 -11.79
CA TYR A 507 -16.34 -7.37 -12.08
C TYR A 507 -16.72 -5.89 -11.94
N ASP A 508 -16.88 -5.20 -13.08
CA ASP A 508 -17.24 -3.79 -13.12
C ASP A 508 -18.74 -3.63 -13.00
N LEU A 509 -19.23 -2.95 -11.95
CA LEU A 509 -20.63 -2.74 -11.65
C LEU A 509 -20.96 -1.24 -11.63
N GLN A 510 -22.19 -0.90 -12.07
CA GLN A 510 -22.66 0.47 -12.14
C GLN A 510 -23.91 0.64 -11.27
N PHE A 511 -23.89 1.62 -10.40
CA PHE A 511 -24.97 1.89 -9.44
C PHE A 511 -25.55 3.30 -9.64
N PRO A 512 -26.42 3.50 -10.67
CA PRO A 512 -27.12 4.76 -10.87
C PRO A 512 -28.22 4.92 -9.83
N LEU A 513 -28.08 5.85 -8.89
CA LEU A 513 -29.08 6.12 -7.87
C LEU A 513 -30.07 7.21 -8.33
N ALA A 514 -31.34 6.95 -8.14
CA ALA A 514 -32.41 7.92 -8.45
C ALA A 514 -32.64 8.87 -7.27
N SER A 515 -32.65 10.18 -7.52
CA SER A 515 -32.90 11.18 -6.48
C SER A 515 -34.33 11.08 -5.89
N ILE A 516 -34.44 11.24 -4.56
CA ILE A 516 -35.71 11.30 -3.85
C ILE A 516 -36.38 12.69 -4.06
N SER A 517 -35.57 13.73 -4.23
CA SER A 517 -36.06 15.12 -4.26
C SER A 517 -36.51 15.62 -5.64
N ALA A 518 -35.95 15.05 -6.72
CA ALA A 518 -36.21 15.47 -8.10
C ALA A 518 -37.02 14.42 -8.88
N PRO A 519 -37.81 14.82 -9.89
CA PRO A 519 -38.44 13.87 -10.80
C PRO A 519 -37.38 13.11 -11.61
N VAL A 520 -37.55 11.80 -11.72
CA VAL A 520 -36.67 10.90 -12.43
C VAL A 520 -37.31 10.44 -13.74
N LEU A 521 -36.61 10.62 -14.85
CA LEU A 521 -37.05 10.20 -16.16
C LEU A 521 -37.11 8.68 -16.25
N ILE A 522 -38.21 8.15 -16.77
CA ILE A 522 -38.32 6.75 -17.15
C ILE A 522 -38.10 6.69 -18.66
N ASP A 523 -36.89 6.32 -19.07
CA ASP A 523 -36.52 6.17 -20.47
C ASP A 523 -37.33 5.05 -21.15
N ASN A 524 -37.56 5.21 -22.47
CA ASN A 524 -38.16 4.17 -23.32
C ASN A 524 -39.62 3.80 -22.97
N ILE A 525 -40.41 4.73 -22.44
CA ILE A 525 -41.86 4.57 -22.33
C ILE A 525 -42.51 5.10 -23.60
N PHE A 526 -43.11 4.23 -24.38
CA PHE A 526 -43.75 4.52 -25.67
C PHE A 526 -45.25 4.26 -25.63
N TYR A 527 -45.98 5.14 -26.24
CA TYR A 527 -47.44 5.02 -26.40
C TYR A 527 -47.81 4.95 -27.88
N ALA A 528 -48.91 4.29 -28.20
CA ALA A 528 -49.51 4.38 -29.53
C ALA A 528 -49.87 5.82 -29.90
N PHE A 529 -49.74 6.18 -31.18
CA PHE A 529 -49.95 7.53 -31.63
C PHE A 529 -51.32 8.05 -31.17
N ASP A 530 -51.34 9.21 -30.55
CA ASP A 530 -52.54 9.87 -30.00
C ASP A 530 -53.36 9.01 -29.01
N LYS A 531 -52.71 8.04 -28.33
CA LYS A 531 -53.34 7.13 -27.36
C LYS A 531 -52.56 7.05 -26.08
N ALA A 532 -53.19 6.46 -25.09
CA ALA A 532 -52.56 6.09 -23.81
C ALA A 532 -52.17 4.61 -23.73
N THR A 533 -52.33 3.88 -24.83
CA THR A 533 -51.96 2.44 -24.88
C THR A 533 -50.45 2.30 -24.93
N LEU A 534 -49.87 1.64 -23.93
CA LEU A 534 -48.45 1.32 -23.88
C LEU A 534 -48.05 0.36 -25.01
N LEU A 535 -46.95 0.65 -25.65
CA LEU A 535 -46.36 -0.25 -26.66
C LEU A 535 -45.53 -1.36 -26.00
N PRO A 536 -45.38 -2.54 -26.66
CA PRO A 536 -44.60 -3.66 -26.12
C PRO A 536 -43.15 -3.30 -25.79
N GLU A 537 -42.57 -2.35 -26.50
CA GLU A 537 -41.20 -1.85 -26.32
C GLU A 537 -41.00 -1.18 -24.96
N SER A 538 -42.06 -0.70 -24.31
CA SER A 538 -42.03 -0.10 -22.97
C SER A 538 -41.84 -1.14 -21.86
N LYS A 539 -41.95 -2.44 -22.15
CA LYS A 539 -41.97 -3.50 -21.15
C LYS A 539 -40.69 -3.50 -20.28
N ASN A 540 -39.54 -3.46 -20.92
CA ASN A 540 -38.27 -3.51 -20.20
C ASN A 540 -38.10 -2.31 -19.22
N ALA A 541 -38.50 -1.12 -19.63
CA ALA A 541 -38.46 0.06 -18.77
C ALA A 541 -39.43 -0.06 -17.59
N LEU A 542 -40.62 -0.60 -17.81
CA LEU A 542 -41.61 -0.84 -16.76
C LEU A 542 -41.19 -1.94 -15.79
N ASP A 543 -40.59 -3.01 -16.30
CA ASP A 543 -40.06 -4.10 -15.49
C ASP A 543 -38.89 -3.59 -14.60
N SER A 544 -38.01 -2.71 -15.12
CA SER A 544 -36.95 -2.05 -14.32
C SER A 544 -37.55 -1.17 -13.23
N LEU A 545 -38.63 -0.45 -13.51
CA LEU A 545 -39.35 0.36 -12.51
C LEU A 545 -39.97 -0.53 -11.43
N ILE A 546 -40.53 -1.68 -11.78
CA ILE A 546 -41.05 -2.67 -10.81
C ILE A 546 -39.93 -3.18 -9.91
N LEU A 547 -38.78 -3.51 -10.49
CA LEU A 547 -37.61 -3.95 -9.72
C LEU A 547 -37.18 -2.89 -8.71
N MET A 548 -37.02 -1.63 -9.17
CA MET A 548 -36.65 -0.50 -8.31
C MET A 548 -37.67 -0.29 -7.18
N LEU A 549 -39.00 -0.39 -7.44
CA LEU A 549 -40.02 -0.28 -6.40
C LEU A 549 -39.98 -1.44 -5.40
N ASN A 550 -39.63 -2.64 -5.82
CA ASN A 550 -39.47 -3.80 -4.93
C ASN A 550 -38.20 -3.68 -4.06
N GLU A 551 -37.12 -3.12 -4.61
CA GLU A 551 -35.89 -2.83 -3.86
C GLU A 551 -36.07 -1.70 -2.84
N ASN A 552 -37.06 -0.82 -3.08
CA ASN A 552 -37.42 0.30 -2.20
C ASN A 552 -38.86 0.18 -1.70
N PRO A 553 -39.21 -0.82 -0.87
CA PRO A 553 -40.60 -1.12 -0.48
C PRO A 553 -41.27 -0.01 0.35
N ASN A 554 -40.50 0.89 0.92
CA ASN A 554 -40.97 1.94 1.83
C ASN A 554 -41.32 3.26 1.13
N ILE A 555 -41.23 3.33 -0.22
CA ILE A 555 -41.56 4.56 -0.95
C ILE A 555 -42.96 4.51 -1.55
N THR A 556 -43.56 5.71 -1.69
CA THR A 556 -44.68 5.98 -2.60
C THR A 556 -44.21 6.94 -3.67
N ILE A 557 -44.71 6.77 -4.87
CA ILE A 557 -44.29 7.59 -6.00
C ILE A 557 -45.50 8.25 -6.71
N GLU A 558 -45.28 9.45 -7.28
CA GLU A 558 -46.07 10.05 -8.31
C GLU A 558 -45.52 9.66 -9.66
N LEU A 559 -46.34 9.09 -10.51
CA LEU A 559 -46.05 8.84 -11.92
C LEU A 559 -46.65 9.96 -12.74
N SER A 560 -45.82 10.72 -13.42
CA SER A 560 -46.24 11.88 -14.21
C SER A 560 -45.95 11.66 -15.70
N ALA A 561 -46.92 12.08 -16.53
CA ALA A 561 -46.75 12.09 -17.97
C ALA A 561 -46.91 13.51 -18.52
N HIS A 562 -46.13 13.81 -19.56
CA HIS A 562 -46.02 15.11 -20.17
C HIS A 562 -46.23 15.03 -21.68
N THR A 563 -46.72 16.11 -22.29
CA THR A 563 -46.79 16.28 -23.72
C THR A 563 -45.86 17.40 -24.19
N ASP A 564 -45.70 17.56 -25.49
CA ASP A 564 -45.20 18.80 -26.07
C ASP A 564 -46.34 19.84 -26.13
N TYR A 565 -46.01 21.07 -26.54
CA TYR A 565 -46.94 22.20 -26.58
C TYR A 565 -47.93 22.12 -27.75
N ARG A 566 -47.83 21.16 -28.67
CA ARG A 566 -48.68 21.03 -29.85
C ARG A 566 -50.02 20.42 -29.48
N GLY A 567 -51.11 21.15 -29.78
CA GLY A 567 -52.49 20.73 -29.50
C GLY A 567 -53.19 21.66 -28.52
N ALA A 568 -54.44 21.33 -28.16
CA ALA A 568 -55.18 22.10 -27.16
C ALA A 568 -54.70 21.67 -25.73
N GLU A 569 -54.48 22.64 -24.86
CA GLU A 569 -54.01 22.42 -23.48
C GLU A 569 -54.87 21.42 -22.72
N ASP A 570 -56.22 21.58 -22.75
CA ASP A 570 -57.14 20.64 -22.13
C ASP A 570 -57.05 19.21 -22.68
N TYR A 571 -56.76 19.08 -23.96
CA TYR A 571 -56.55 17.78 -24.59
C TYR A 571 -55.25 17.16 -24.12
N ASN A 572 -54.14 17.90 -24.14
CA ASN A 572 -52.82 17.49 -23.67
C ASN A 572 -52.87 17.07 -22.21
N LYS A 573 -53.61 17.80 -21.36
CA LYS A 573 -53.82 17.47 -19.96
C LYS A 573 -54.52 16.11 -19.79
N LYS A 574 -55.64 15.90 -20.53
CA LYS A 574 -56.40 14.63 -20.47
C LYS A 574 -55.61 13.44 -21.05
N LEU A 575 -54.86 13.66 -22.12
CA LEU A 575 -54.04 12.61 -22.75
C LEU A 575 -52.89 12.17 -21.82
N SER A 576 -52.17 13.13 -21.22
CA SER A 576 -51.11 12.85 -20.27
C SER A 576 -51.64 12.14 -19.02
N GLN A 577 -52.80 12.54 -18.47
CA GLN A 577 -53.44 11.85 -17.35
C GLN A 577 -53.70 10.37 -17.66
N LYS A 578 -54.32 10.07 -18.80
CA LYS A 578 -54.57 8.68 -19.22
C LYS A 578 -53.29 7.88 -19.45
N ARG A 579 -52.20 8.51 -19.90
CA ARG A 579 -50.88 7.89 -20.06
C ARG A 579 -50.28 7.52 -18.72
N ALA A 580 -50.29 8.40 -17.73
CA ALA A 580 -49.84 8.12 -16.37
C ALA A 580 -50.66 6.99 -15.73
N GLU A 581 -51.99 7.01 -15.89
CA GLU A 581 -52.89 5.93 -15.41
C GLU A 581 -52.59 4.58 -16.06
N SER A 582 -52.19 4.55 -17.34
CA SER A 582 -51.83 3.31 -18.03
C SER A 582 -50.55 2.68 -17.44
N VAL A 583 -49.58 3.49 -17.08
CA VAL A 583 -48.36 3.04 -16.38
C VAL A 583 -48.70 2.52 -14.97
N VAL A 584 -49.47 3.28 -14.19
CA VAL A 584 -49.92 2.83 -12.86
C VAL A 584 -50.65 1.51 -12.93
N LYS A 585 -51.58 1.35 -13.90
CA LYS A 585 -52.31 0.09 -14.12
C LYS A 585 -51.39 -1.07 -14.44
N TYR A 586 -50.32 -0.85 -15.23
CA TYR A 586 -49.33 -1.87 -15.52
C TYR A 586 -48.62 -2.31 -14.26
N LEU A 587 -48.15 -1.37 -13.43
CA LEU A 587 -47.43 -1.68 -12.18
C LEU A 587 -48.33 -2.43 -11.18
N ILE A 588 -49.57 -2.06 -11.03
CA ILE A 588 -50.54 -2.76 -10.16
C ILE A 588 -50.74 -4.20 -10.63
N ASN A 589 -50.90 -4.41 -11.94
CA ASN A 589 -51.05 -5.74 -12.51
C ASN A 589 -49.85 -6.64 -12.33
N HIS A 590 -48.65 -6.04 -12.05
CA HIS A 590 -47.39 -6.76 -11.78
C HIS A 590 -47.02 -6.75 -10.29
N GLY A 591 -47.98 -6.51 -9.39
CA GLY A 591 -47.85 -6.73 -7.96
C GLY A 591 -47.46 -5.52 -7.11
N ILE A 592 -47.33 -4.34 -7.69
CA ILE A 592 -47.08 -3.13 -6.87
C ILE A 592 -48.42 -2.68 -6.24
N ALA A 593 -48.40 -2.41 -4.93
CA ALA A 593 -49.58 -1.99 -4.17
C ALA A 593 -50.12 -0.63 -4.69
N ALA A 594 -51.43 -0.52 -4.92
CA ALA A 594 -52.06 0.64 -5.54
C ALA A 594 -51.89 1.92 -4.72
N ASP A 595 -51.85 1.81 -3.39
CA ASP A 595 -51.67 2.93 -2.45
C ASP A 595 -50.21 3.46 -2.39
N ARG A 596 -49.32 2.83 -3.12
CA ARG A 596 -47.94 3.32 -3.35
C ARG A 596 -47.83 4.23 -4.58
N LEU A 597 -48.87 4.31 -5.42
CA LEU A 597 -48.82 4.87 -6.75
C LEU A 597 -49.85 6.00 -6.92
N THR A 598 -49.41 7.13 -7.43
CA THR A 598 -50.26 8.28 -7.80
C THR A 598 -50.04 8.62 -9.27
N ALA A 599 -51.09 8.71 -10.10
CA ALA A 599 -51.00 9.08 -11.50
C ALA A 599 -51.33 10.57 -11.70
N VAL A 600 -50.46 11.33 -12.36
CA VAL A 600 -50.67 12.74 -12.65
C VAL A 600 -50.29 13.06 -14.10
N GLY A 601 -51.21 13.66 -14.87
CA GLY A 601 -50.91 14.20 -16.18
C GLY A 601 -50.68 15.72 -16.09
N TYR A 602 -49.52 16.17 -16.52
CA TYR A 602 -49.18 17.60 -16.53
C TYR A 602 -49.41 18.26 -17.89
N GLY A 603 -49.73 17.49 -18.95
CA GLY A 603 -49.81 18.09 -20.29
C GLY A 603 -48.49 18.80 -20.63
N GLU A 604 -48.59 20.01 -21.10
CA GLU A 604 -47.46 20.90 -21.43
C GLU A 604 -47.03 21.83 -20.30
N GLU A 605 -47.75 21.84 -19.15
CA GLU A 605 -47.55 22.76 -18.03
C GLU A 605 -46.15 22.71 -17.42
N LYS A 606 -45.47 21.58 -17.52
CA LYS A 606 -44.12 21.38 -16.98
C LYS A 606 -43.14 20.97 -18.08
N PRO A 607 -42.58 21.95 -18.82
CA PRO A 607 -41.55 21.66 -19.82
C PRO A 607 -40.30 21.08 -19.19
N LYS A 608 -39.57 20.27 -19.96
CA LYS A 608 -38.34 19.61 -19.50
C LYS A 608 -37.24 20.62 -19.19
N THR A 609 -36.63 20.51 -18.02
CA THR A 609 -35.38 21.17 -17.70
C THR A 609 -34.21 20.21 -18.08
N ILE A 610 -33.23 20.73 -18.79
CA ILE A 610 -32.09 19.96 -19.30
C ILE A 610 -31.09 19.72 -18.16
N ARG A 611 -30.79 18.46 -17.94
CA ARG A 611 -29.75 18.00 -17.03
C ARG A 611 -28.46 17.65 -17.77
N ARG A 612 -27.33 17.49 -17.05
CA ARG A 612 -25.99 17.25 -17.56
C ARG A 612 -25.95 16.19 -18.68
N LYS A 613 -26.46 14.99 -18.44
CA LYS A 613 -26.46 13.87 -19.39
C LYS A 613 -27.17 14.19 -20.73
N VAL A 614 -28.25 14.99 -20.66
CA VAL A 614 -28.99 15.44 -21.88
C VAL A 614 -28.20 16.52 -22.60
N ALA A 615 -27.56 17.46 -21.87
CA ALA A 615 -26.73 18.51 -22.47
C ALA A 615 -25.48 17.89 -23.16
N GLU A 616 -24.85 16.88 -22.57
CA GLU A 616 -23.75 16.14 -23.19
C GLU A 616 -24.16 15.43 -24.48
N ARG A 617 -25.36 14.84 -24.49
CA ARG A 617 -25.89 14.14 -25.67
C ARG A 617 -26.29 15.09 -26.81
N TYR A 618 -26.74 16.31 -26.46
CA TYR A 618 -27.19 17.31 -27.41
C TYR A 618 -26.45 18.64 -27.23
N PRO A 619 -25.27 18.83 -27.87
CA PRO A 619 -24.35 19.97 -27.61
C PRO A 619 -24.97 21.38 -27.92
N TRP A 620 -26.13 21.44 -28.53
CA TRP A 620 -26.89 22.68 -28.77
C TRP A 620 -27.81 23.05 -27.61
N LEU A 621 -27.97 22.22 -26.61
CA LEU A 621 -28.62 22.47 -25.32
C LEU A 621 -27.61 22.73 -24.23
N LYS A 622 -27.93 23.58 -23.30
CA LYS A 622 -27.11 23.81 -22.08
C LYS A 622 -27.82 23.23 -20.87
N GLU A 623 -27.04 22.84 -19.90
CA GLU A 623 -27.59 22.47 -18.61
C GLU A 623 -28.42 23.60 -18.02
N ASN A 624 -29.58 23.25 -17.45
CA ASN A 624 -30.62 24.14 -16.93
C ASN A 624 -31.45 24.91 -18.00
N ASP A 625 -31.26 24.67 -19.30
CA ASP A 625 -32.21 25.12 -20.29
C ASP A 625 -33.60 24.52 -20.01
N VAL A 626 -34.67 25.32 -20.15
CA VAL A 626 -36.05 24.87 -19.99
C VAL A 626 -36.72 24.87 -21.36
N LEU A 627 -37.21 23.69 -21.81
CA LEU A 627 -37.78 23.50 -23.14
C LEU A 627 -39.20 24.03 -23.24
N THR A 628 -39.40 25.33 -22.98
CA THR A 628 -40.68 26.04 -23.20
C THR A 628 -40.98 26.16 -24.67
N GLU A 629 -42.24 26.44 -25.03
CA GLU A 629 -42.63 26.73 -26.41
C GLU A 629 -41.79 27.87 -27.01
N GLU A 630 -41.61 28.98 -26.27
CA GLU A 630 -40.77 30.10 -26.69
C GLU A 630 -39.32 29.72 -26.97
N PHE A 631 -38.76 28.86 -26.14
CA PHE A 631 -37.39 28.34 -26.33
C PHE A 631 -37.32 27.47 -27.59
N ILE A 632 -38.26 26.54 -27.76
CA ILE A 632 -38.28 25.58 -28.87
C ILE A 632 -38.44 26.30 -30.21
N LEU A 633 -39.32 27.30 -30.30
CA LEU A 633 -39.54 28.06 -31.54
C LEU A 633 -38.30 28.82 -32.04
N LYS A 634 -37.32 29.09 -31.18
CA LYS A 634 -36.04 29.71 -31.55
C LYS A 634 -35.01 28.72 -32.11
N LEU A 635 -35.27 27.43 -32.02
CA LEU A 635 -34.38 26.37 -32.48
C LEU A 635 -34.58 26.11 -34.00
N LYS A 636 -33.58 25.40 -34.60
CA LYS A 636 -33.74 24.90 -35.97
C LYS A 636 -34.85 23.84 -36.03
N PRO A 637 -35.57 23.69 -37.19
CA PRO A 637 -36.71 22.76 -37.30
C PRO A 637 -36.40 21.33 -36.80
N GLU A 638 -35.23 20.77 -37.14
CA GLU A 638 -34.78 19.46 -36.69
C GLU A 638 -34.53 19.37 -35.18
N GLN A 639 -34.05 20.47 -34.58
CA GLN A 639 -33.84 20.59 -33.15
C GLN A 639 -35.16 20.75 -32.38
N GLN A 640 -36.14 21.44 -33.01
CA GLN A 640 -37.49 21.61 -32.43
C GLN A 640 -38.16 20.24 -32.22
N GLU A 641 -38.07 19.32 -33.21
CA GLU A 641 -38.67 17.99 -33.04
C GLU A 641 -37.99 17.19 -31.93
N THR A 642 -36.66 17.27 -31.82
CA THR A 642 -35.91 16.64 -30.72
C THR A 642 -36.33 17.24 -29.37
N ALA A 643 -36.44 18.56 -29.25
CA ALA A 643 -36.85 19.21 -28.01
C ALA A 643 -38.32 18.85 -27.64
N ASN A 644 -39.20 18.76 -28.62
CA ASN A 644 -40.58 18.28 -28.45
C ASN A 644 -40.61 16.81 -27.99
N ALA A 645 -39.75 15.97 -28.57
CA ALA A 645 -39.60 14.56 -28.14
C ALA A 645 -39.13 14.44 -26.69
N LEU A 646 -38.21 15.31 -26.24
CA LEU A 646 -37.78 15.38 -24.85
C LEU A 646 -38.87 15.84 -23.89
N ASN A 647 -39.80 16.72 -24.35
CA ASN A 647 -40.96 17.13 -23.57
C ASN A 647 -41.98 15.98 -23.45
N ARG A 648 -42.16 15.16 -24.47
CA ARG A 648 -43.05 13.97 -24.43
C ARG A 648 -42.41 12.86 -23.61
N ARG A 649 -42.57 12.88 -22.31
CA ARG A 649 -41.88 12.00 -21.37
C ARG A 649 -42.80 11.49 -20.27
N THR A 650 -42.35 10.43 -19.63
CA THR A 650 -42.91 9.90 -18.37
C THR A 650 -41.84 9.97 -17.30
N GLU A 651 -42.18 10.49 -16.16
CA GLU A 651 -41.27 10.63 -14.99
C GLU A 651 -41.94 10.06 -13.75
N PHE A 652 -41.14 9.67 -12.76
CA PHE A 652 -41.62 9.44 -11.41
C PHE A 652 -40.95 10.37 -10.41
N LYS A 653 -41.64 10.67 -9.33
CA LYS A 653 -41.13 11.43 -8.19
C LYS A 653 -41.52 10.73 -6.91
N VAL A 654 -40.56 10.61 -5.99
CA VAL A 654 -40.83 10.06 -4.65
C VAL A 654 -41.67 11.05 -3.85
N LEU A 655 -42.80 10.60 -3.32
CA LEU A 655 -43.69 11.39 -2.48
C LEU A 655 -43.45 11.13 -0.98
N ARG A 656 -43.11 9.89 -0.63
CA ARG A 656 -42.91 9.45 0.76
C ARG A 656 -41.91 8.30 0.82
N THR A 657 -41.04 8.31 1.85
CA THR A 657 -40.01 7.29 2.09
C THR A 657 -40.28 6.42 3.31
N THR A 658 -41.42 6.59 3.96
CA THR A 658 -41.79 5.92 5.22
C THR A 658 -43.06 5.06 5.09
N TYR A 659 -43.41 4.68 3.86
CA TYR A 659 -44.58 3.84 3.61
C TYR A 659 -44.40 2.49 4.34
N ASN A 660 -45.47 2.10 5.07
CA ASN A 660 -45.54 0.84 5.83
C ASN A 660 -44.44 0.61 6.90
N MET A 661 -43.68 1.65 7.26
CA MET A 661 -42.65 1.56 8.30
C MET A 661 -43.20 1.60 9.72
N PHE A 662 -44.34 2.26 9.92
CA PHE A 662 -44.96 2.46 11.23
C PHE A 662 -46.32 1.73 11.34
N ASP A 663 -46.65 1.28 12.52
CA ASP A 663 -47.98 0.78 12.85
C ASP A 663 -48.97 1.91 13.09
N LYS A 664 -50.21 1.58 13.45
CA LYS A 664 -51.25 2.58 13.70
C LYS A 664 -50.99 3.45 14.95
N ASP A 665 -50.10 2.99 15.82
CA ASP A 665 -49.75 3.68 17.04
C ASP A 665 -48.44 4.46 16.92
N GLY A 666 -47.86 4.50 15.70
CA GLY A 666 -46.62 5.22 15.40
C GLY A 666 -45.33 4.52 15.76
N ASN A 667 -45.35 3.25 16.09
CA ASN A 667 -44.15 2.45 16.38
C ASN A 667 -43.59 1.82 15.10
N LEU A 668 -42.25 1.68 15.04
CA LEU A 668 -41.59 0.95 13.96
C LEU A 668 -42.06 -0.50 13.94
N LYS A 669 -42.57 -0.97 12.81
CA LYS A 669 -43.03 -2.35 12.63
C LYS A 669 -41.95 -3.41 12.78
N ASN A 670 -40.70 -3.05 12.36
CA ASN A 670 -39.54 -3.91 12.50
C ASN A 670 -38.36 -3.10 13.09
N PRO A 671 -38.32 -2.87 14.42
CA PRO A 671 -37.17 -2.19 15.00
C PRO A 671 -35.90 -3.05 14.84
N PRO A 672 -34.72 -2.43 14.61
CA PRO A 672 -33.46 -3.17 14.55
C PRO A 672 -33.25 -3.96 15.83
N LYS A 673 -32.91 -5.26 15.72
CA LYS A 673 -32.54 -6.08 16.87
C LYS A 673 -31.35 -5.43 17.56
N LYS A 674 -31.44 -5.17 18.88
CA LYS A 674 -30.30 -4.72 19.68
C LYS A 674 -29.16 -5.75 19.52
N PRO A 675 -27.90 -5.34 19.43
CA PRO A 675 -26.78 -6.26 19.51
C PRO A 675 -26.91 -7.06 20.83
N VAL A 676 -26.83 -8.36 20.76
CA VAL A 676 -26.71 -9.21 21.94
C VAL A 676 -25.26 -9.10 22.38
N ASP A 677 -25.01 -8.45 23.50
CA ASP A 677 -23.71 -8.48 24.18
C ASP A 677 -23.39 -9.95 24.48
N LYS A 678 -22.43 -10.51 23.76
CA LYS A 678 -21.82 -11.78 24.12
C LYS A 678 -20.92 -11.52 25.33
N GLU A 679 -21.32 -11.98 26.50
CA GLU A 679 -20.41 -12.14 27.64
C GLU A 679 -19.26 -13.07 27.21
N VAL A 680 -18.04 -12.55 27.30
CA VAL A 680 -16.80 -13.31 27.08
C VAL A 680 -16.58 -14.14 28.36
N GLU A 681 -16.86 -15.44 28.32
CA GLU A 681 -16.31 -16.38 29.29
C GLU A 681 -14.81 -16.50 29.07
N THR A 682 -14.04 -16.09 30.06
CA THR A 682 -12.58 -16.31 30.14
C THR A 682 -12.36 -17.72 30.65
N ASP A 683 -11.94 -18.64 29.80
CA ASP A 683 -11.31 -19.88 30.23
C ASP A 683 -9.78 -19.73 30.07
N ASP A 684 -9.14 -19.81 31.22
CA ASP A 684 -7.70 -19.96 31.45
C ASP A 684 -7.37 -21.44 31.24
N ASP A 685 -6.48 -21.79 30.31
CA ASP A 685 -5.47 -22.81 30.50
C ASP A 685 -4.68 -23.22 29.26
N THR A 686 -3.36 -23.18 29.47
CA THR A 686 -2.28 -24.02 28.95
C THR A 686 -1.82 -23.97 27.50
N PHE A 687 -0.60 -23.50 27.42
CA PHE A 687 0.46 -23.64 26.41
C PHE A 687 0.50 -24.96 25.64
N GLY A 688 0.57 -24.84 24.30
CA GLY A 688 1.08 -25.86 23.40
C GLY A 688 1.56 -25.18 22.12
N PHE A 689 2.88 -25.01 21.99
CA PHE A 689 3.50 -24.50 20.77
C PHE A 689 3.74 -25.67 19.81
N ASP A 690 2.92 -25.74 18.76
CA ASP A 690 3.26 -26.48 17.55
C ASP A 690 3.48 -25.50 16.39
N LEU A 691 4.75 -25.29 16.05
CA LEU A 691 5.21 -24.55 14.90
C LEU A 691 5.23 -25.48 13.68
N GLU A 692 4.11 -25.72 13.05
CA GLU A 692 4.09 -26.24 11.67
C GLU A 692 4.25 -25.08 10.69
N MET A 693 5.49 -24.90 10.22
CA MET A 693 5.73 -24.04 9.05
C MET A 693 5.29 -24.80 7.80
N SER A 694 4.08 -24.54 7.33
CA SER A 694 3.66 -24.96 6.00
C SER A 694 4.25 -23.99 4.96
N VAL A 695 5.16 -24.49 4.14
CA VAL A 695 5.54 -23.84 2.89
C VAL A 695 4.39 -24.05 1.91
N LYS A 696 3.68 -23.02 1.58
CA LYS A 696 2.77 -22.97 0.43
C LYS A 696 3.23 -21.93 -0.55
#